data_7fce65e0055c0e9e2f8ae4c251b9cda7
#
_entry.id   7fce65e0055c0e9e2f8ae4c251b9cda7
#
_cell.length_a   1.000
_cell.length_b   1.000
_cell.length_c   1.000
_cell.angle_alpha   90.00
_cell.angle_beta   90.00
_cell.angle_gamma   90.00
#
_symmetry.space_group_name_H-M   'P 1'
#
loop_
_entity.id
_entity.type
_entity.pdbx_description
1 polymer ?
#
loop_
_entity_poly.entity_id
_entity_poly.type
_entity_poly.pdbx_seq_one_letter_code
_entity_poly.pdbx_strand_id
1 'polypeptide(L)'
;AGLEAAIILKKRGHDPILCEATDTLGGQFLTAGEAPRKKEMKAAAISMAKKAERLGVDIRMNTKVTPEMIEEIKPHTVMNAIGAESIIPPIPGVDKAFVKDSHDVLDGKAEATGNVVVSSGGMVGMETAEYLAEKGAKVSVLEMLPDICSDMGTTRKICMGEEIQKSGIIPVTSVKVTEIGDNVVIGEKDGEKVEFPCDAAVLAIGAKKRDGSALAETCYKNGIGYFEIGDAAMARRAINATREAMDAALTFDREDVHRDVSKPKKLVFITGASGMMGGQTLKQLLARPNRFKVRALLRPSDKNRVFAKKHMCPALEVVWGDMSDYDTIKKCVDGCDYVLHIGAMVSPAADKYPEETLYTNIGSTLNIIKAIKEQPDPDKVHLAYVGTVAMTGSRLEPVHFGRVGDPMNPSIHDYYALSKVFTEAALYDCGLKYWVSIRQTGQHPSAETAAQEPIMFHQPPNNVLEWSTQIESGICMANLCEDWVDESFWRKAYNLSSGKEFRKTTWEFMNLNLNPMGYNFEDIYEPQQMARFNFHGQYYTDADVLENYLHFRCISGKEYWEKVENTARRLFKNPMVAAMLPNIEQLKEKNKAIASKEMGPRWAEENNKTEWIQAFYGSLEEKHKLIGTKFELHRPSEEETFLDHGYDESKDLENLTAEDLQKAAEFRGGEYLGGEIEDIYT
;
A
#
# COMPACT_ATOMS: atom_id res chain seq x y z
N ALA A 1 19.75 -9.07 -6.43
CA ALA A 1 18.87 -8.47 -7.45
C ALA A 1 19.13 -9.10 -8.81
N GLY A 2 20.32 -8.96 -9.41
CA GLY A 2 20.61 -9.47 -10.76
C GLY A 2 20.31 -10.95 -10.97
N LEU A 3 20.70 -11.82 -10.04
CA LEU A 3 20.36 -13.26 -10.09
C LEU A 3 18.85 -13.51 -10.10
N GLU A 4 18.09 -12.82 -9.26
CA GLU A 4 16.62 -12.98 -9.23
C GLU A 4 15.98 -12.51 -10.53
N ALA A 5 16.39 -11.36 -11.06
CA ALA A 5 15.91 -10.89 -12.35
C ALA A 5 16.21 -11.89 -13.48
N ALA A 6 17.46 -12.37 -13.57
CA ALA A 6 17.86 -13.33 -14.60
C ALA A 6 17.09 -14.65 -14.52
N ILE A 7 16.86 -15.18 -13.32
CA ILE A 7 16.07 -16.39 -13.09
C ILE A 7 14.63 -16.22 -13.57
N ILE A 8 14.00 -15.09 -13.23
CA ILE A 8 12.60 -14.82 -13.61
C ILE A 8 12.49 -14.61 -15.12
N LEU A 9 13.38 -13.82 -15.69
CA LEU A 9 13.43 -13.58 -17.13
C LEU A 9 13.56 -14.90 -17.90
N LYS A 10 14.50 -15.77 -17.50
CA LYS A 10 14.68 -17.06 -18.17
C LYS A 10 13.48 -17.98 -18.05
N LYS A 11 12.81 -17.99 -16.89
CA LYS A 11 11.56 -18.74 -16.70
C LYS A 11 10.41 -18.23 -17.58
N ARG A 12 10.42 -16.95 -17.92
CA ARG A 12 9.44 -16.31 -18.80
C ARG A 12 9.76 -16.50 -20.29
N GLY A 13 10.83 -17.21 -20.62
CA GLY A 13 11.23 -17.50 -22.01
C GLY A 13 12.11 -16.43 -22.66
N HIS A 14 12.65 -15.49 -21.89
CA HIS A 14 13.64 -14.51 -22.38
C HIS A 14 15.06 -15.08 -22.32
N ASP A 15 16.00 -14.42 -22.98
CA ASP A 15 17.42 -14.79 -23.00
C ASP A 15 18.27 -13.75 -22.24
N PRO A 16 18.28 -13.79 -20.89
CA PRO A 16 19.09 -12.89 -20.10
C PRO A 16 20.58 -13.21 -20.20
N ILE A 17 21.40 -12.15 -20.32
CA ILE A 17 22.85 -12.20 -20.13
C ILE A 17 23.12 -11.61 -18.77
N LEU A 18 23.68 -12.42 -17.86
CA LEU A 18 24.07 -11.98 -16.51
C LEU A 18 25.57 -11.76 -16.45
N CYS A 19 25.99 -10.51 -16.38
CA CYS A 19 27.40 -10.14 -16.22
C CYS A 19 27.74 -9.92 -14.73
N GLU A 20 28.78 -10.55 -14.25
CA GLU A 20 29.33 -10.40 -12.90
C GLU A 20 30.78 -9.91 -12.99
N ALA A 21 31.09 -8.80 -12.34
CA ALA A 21 32.41 -8.18 -12.39
C ALA A 21 33.48 -8.98 -11.64
N THR A 22 33.07 -9.85 -10.72
CA THR A 22 33.96 -10.71 -9.91
C THR A 22 33.93 -12.15 -10.39
N ASP A 23 34.65 -13.01 -9.70
CA ASP A 23 34.69 -14.47 -9.92
C ASP A 23 33.59 -15.22 -9.16
N THR A 24 32.68 -14.51 -8.44
CA THR A 24 31.70 -15.13 -7.57
C THR A 24 30.35 -14.44 -7.68
N LEU A 25 29.27 -15.23 -7.92
CA LEU A 25 27.89 -14.74 -7.96
C LEU A 25 27.32 -14.57 -6.55
N GLY A 26 26.55 -13.48 -6.34
CA GLY A 26 25.81 -13.26 -5.10
C GLY A 26 26.03 -11.90 -4.45
N GLY A 27 27.17 -11.26 -4.76
CA GLY A 27 27.51 -9.90 -4.28
C GLY A 27 27.42 -9.78 -2.76
N GLN A 28 26.93 -8.64 -2.27
CA GLN A 28 26.84 -8.36 -0.82
C GLN A 28 25.97 -9.35 -0.02
N PHE A 29 25.16 -10.17 -0.70
CA PHE A 29 24.38 -11.22 -0.01
C PHE A 29 25.27 -12.36 0.50
N LEU A 30 26.44 -12.58 -0.14
CA LEU A 30 27.48 -13.49 0.38
C LEU A 30 28.12 -12.89 1.63
N THR A 31 28.58 -11.63 1.57
CA THR A 31 29.18 -10.90 2.69
C THR A 31 28.23 -10.85 3.90
N ALA A 32 26.94 -10.58 3.68
CA ALA A 32 25.95 -10.60 4.75
C ALA A 32 25.80 -11.97 5.41
N GLY A 33 26.07 -13.06 4.69
CA GLY A 33 26.06 -14.43 5.19
C GLY A 33 27.27 -14.82 6.03
N GLU A 34 28.33 -14.00 6.06
CA GLU A 34 29.49 -14.20 6.94
C GLU A 34 29.25 -13.66 8.36
N ALA A 35 28.26 -12.79 8.53
CA ALA A 35 27.86 -12.34 9.86
C ALA A 35 27.33 -13.53 10.70
N PRO A 36 27.51 -13.52 12.03
CA PRO A 36 27.05 -14.58 12.91
C PRO A 36 25.57 -14.93 12.70
N ARG A 37 25.26 -16.23 12.73
CA ARG A 37 23.89 -16.76 12.59
C ARG A 37 23.15 -16.42 11.29
N LYS A 38 23.88 -16.08 10.21
CA LYS A 38 23.32 -15.74 8.89
C LYS A 38 23.81 -16.65 7.74
N LYS A 39 24.34 -17.80 8.04
CA LYS A 39 24.85 -18.76 7.03
C LYS A 39 23.81 -19.15 5.98
N GLU A 40 22.52 -19.10 6.32
CA GLU A 40 21.43 -19.34 5.37
C GLU A 40 21.36 -18.29 4.25
N MET A 41 21.81 -17.05 4.49
CA MET A 41 21.87 -16.03 3.44
C MET A 41 22.92 -16.39 2.37
N LYS A 42 24.09 -16.83 2.80
CA LYS A 42 25.14 -17.33 1.90
C LYS A 42 24.66 -18.56 1.12
N ALA A 43 24.02 -19.52 1.82
CA ALA A 43 23.46 -20.71 1.20
C ALA A 43 22.38 -20.36 0.16
N ALA A 44 21.54 -19.34 0.44
CA ALA A 44 20.54 -18.88 -0.48
C ALA A 44 21.16 -18.25 -1.74
N ALA A 45 22.19 -17.40 -1.60
CA ALA A 45 22.92 -16.82 -2.73
C ALA A 45 23.50 -17.89 -3.65
N ILE A 46 24.19 -18.90 -3.06
CA ILE A 46 24.75 -20.05 -3.79
C ILE A 46 23.65 -20.85 -4.49
N SER A 47 22.53 -21.09 -3.81
CA SER A 47 21.38 -21.80 -4.40
C SER A 47 20.78 -21.04 -5.59
N MET A 48 20.70 -19.72 -5.52
CA MET A 48 20.22 -18.88 -6.61
C MET A 48 21.18 -18.93 -7.81
N ALA A 49 22.49 -18.86 -7.57
CA ALA A 49 23.51 -18.98 -8.62
C ALA A 49 23.38 -20.33 -9.36
N LYS A 50 23.33 -21.45 -8.62
CA LYS A 50 23.13 -22.79 -9.20
C LYS A 50 21.79 -22.92 -9.94
N LYS A 51 20.76 -22.20 -9.52
CA LYS A 51 19.46 -22.21 -10.19
C LYS A 51 19.53 -21.45 -11.52
N ALA A 52 20.23 -20.31 -11.57
CA ALA A 52 20.44 -19.57 -12.83
C ALA A 52 21.23 -20.42 -13.84
N GLU A 53 22.30 -21.09 -13.40
CA GLU A 53 23.09 -22.03 -14.22
C GLU A 53 22.21 -23.17 -14.77
N ARG A 54 21.43 -23.84 -13.93
CA ARG A 54 20.54 -24.94 -14.34
C ARG A 54 19.46 -24.53 -15.32
N LEU A 55 19.02 -23.28 -15.25
CA LEU A 55 18.04 -22.71 -16.17
C LEU A 55 18.67 -22.32 -17.52
N GLY A 56 20.00 -22.35 -17.66
CA GLY A 56 20.71 -21.95 -18.86
C GLY A 56 20.73 -20.45 -19.08
N VAL A 57 20.91 -19.67 -18.04
CA VAL A 57 21.21 -18.24 -18.14
C VAL A 57 22.62 -18.07 -18.72
N ASP A 58 22.83 -17.17 -19.68
CA ASP A 58 24.18 -16.78 -20.14
C ASP A 58 24.89 -15.98 -19.03
N ILE A 59 25.78 -16.63 -18.31
CA ILE A 59 26.50 -16.03 -17.18
C ILE A 59 27.93 -15.72 -17.62
N ARG A 60 28.32 -14.45 -17.52
CA ARG A 60 29.64 -13.95 -17.88
C ARG A 60 30.35 -13.44 -16.64
N MET A 61 31.24 -14.27 -16.11
CA MET A 61 32.06 -13.94 -14.93
C MET A 61 33.21 -13.02 -15.29
N ASN A 62 33.78 -12.32 -14.30
CA ASN A 62 34.88 -11.36 -14.45
C ASN A 62 34.60 -10.32 -15.55
N THR A 63 33.31 -9.99 -15.75
CA THR A 63 32.83 -9.11 -16.82
C THR A 63 32.15 -7.88 -16.24
N LYS A 64 32.86 -6.76 -16.22
CA LYS A 64 32.29 -5.46 -15.87
C LYS A 64 31.66 -4.84 -17.12
N VAL A 65 30.33 -4.64 -17.06
CA VAL A 65 29.59 -4.02 -18.17
C VAL A 65 30.04 -2.59 -18.40
N THR A 66 30.28 -2.25 -19.65
CA THR A 66 30.62 -0.89 -20.11
C THR A 66 29.61 -0.35 -21.12
N PRO A 67 29.59 0.96 -21.37
CA PRO A 67 28.77 1.55 -22.45
C PRO A 67 28.97 0.88 -23.80
N GLU A 68 30.21 0.60 -24.18
CA GLU A 68 30.57 -0.01 -25.46
C GLU A 68 29.97 -1.42 -25.59
N MET A 69 29.97 -2.21 -24.52
CA MET A 69 29.33 -3.53 -24.52
C MET A 69 27.82 -3.44 -24.74
N ILE A 70 27.16 -2.41 -24.21
CA ILE A 70 25.74 -2.18 -24.43
C ILE A 70 25.47 -1.85 -25.91
N GLU A 71 26.33 -1.00 -26.50
CA GLU A 71 26.23 -0.63 -27.91
C GLU A 71 26.51 -1.81 -28.85
N GLU A 72 27.40 -2.73 -28.47
CA GLU A 72 27.72 -3.94 -29.24
C GLU A 72 26.60 -4.99 -29.15
N ILE A 73 26.15 -5.30 -27.91
CA ILE A 73 25.14 -6.35 -27.67
C ILE A 73 23.74 -5.88 -28.10
N LYS A 74 23.44 -4.58 -28.01
CA LYS A 74 22.13 -3.98 -28.28
C LYS A 74 20.98 -4.73 -27.62
N PRO A 75 21.00 -4.89 -26.31
CA PRO A 75 19.96 -5.60 -25.60
C PRO A 75 18.64 -4.83 -25.69
N HIS A 76 17.51 -5.54 -25.58
CA HIS A 76 16.20 -4.90 -25.47
C HIS A 76 16.08 -4.05 -24.20
N THR A 77 16.67 -4.53 -23.11
CA THR A 77 16.59 -3.85 -21.80
C THR A 77 17.83 -4.18 -20.97
N VAL A 78 18.32 -3.20 -20.20
CA VAL A 78 19.37 -3.36 -19.20
C VAL A 78 18.77 -3.26 -17.81
N MET A 79 18.97 -4.27 -16.98
CA MET A 79 18.64 -4.25 -15.56
C MET A 79 19.92 -4.04 -14.76
N ASN A 80 20.20 -2.80 -14.39
CA ASN A 80 21.39 -2.42 -13.63
C ASN A 80 21.28 -2.89 -12.17
N ALA A 81 22.09 -3.89 -11.80
CA ALA A 81 22.19 -4.47 -10.47
C ALA A 81 23.63 -4.38 -9.90
N ILE A 82 24.39 -3.33 -10.27
CA ILE A 82 25.80 -3.17 -9.88
C ILE A 82 26.02 -2.95 -8.38
N GLY A 83 24.94 -2.80 -7.60
CA GLY A 83 24.96 -2.74 -6.15
C GLY A 83 25.42 -1.39 -5.58
N ALA A 84 25.93 -1.44 -4.37
CA ALA A 84 26.36 -0.29 -3.58
C ALA A 84 27.82 -0.42 -3.16
N GLU A 85 28.37 0.69 -2.66
CA GLU A 85 29.69 0.78 -2.04
C GLU A 85 29.59 1.43 -0.66
N SER A 86 30.51 1.11 0.24
CA SER A 86 30.56 1.68 1.59
C SER A 86 30.70 3.19 1.58
N ILE A 87 30.02 3.86 2.50
CA ILE A 87 30.16 5.29 2.71
C ILE A 87 31.43 5.55 3.53
N ILE A 88 32.35 6.32 2.97
CA ILE A 88 33.50 6.85 3.69
C ILE A 88 33.14 8.25 4.16
N PRO A 89 33.11 8.53 5.47
CA PRO A 89 32.71 9.83 5.99
C PRO A 89 33.87 10.85 5.74
N PRO A 90 33.56 12.12 5.51
CA PRO A 90 34.59 13.16 5.35
C PRO A 90 35.11 13.64 6.70
N ILE A 91 35.67 12.72 7.50
CA ILE A 91 36.25 13.02 8.81
C ILE A 91 37.77 12.86 8.76
N PRO A 92 38.55 13.68 9.48
CA PRO A 92 39.99 13.56 9.52
C PRO A 92 40.47 12.19 10.00
N GLY A 93 41.47 11.62 9.33
CA GLY A 93 42.12 10.38 9.72
C GLY A 93 41.42 9.09 9.28
N VAL A 94 40.39 9.19 8.45
CA VAL A 94 39.61 8.03 7.94
C VAL A 94 40.45 7.14 7.02
N ASP A 95 41.51 7.65 6.44
CA ASP A 95 42.47 6.99 5.53
C ASP A 95 43.63 6.30 6.24
N LYS A 96 43.67 6.32 7.56
CA LYS A 96 44.77 5.69 8.34
C LYS A 96 44.72 4.15 8.20
N ALA A 97 45.87 3.52 8.21
CA ALA A 97 46.05 2.09 7.95
C ALA A 97 45.29 1.15 8.91
N PHE A 98 45.01 1.58 10.16
CA PHE A 98 44.26 0.81 11.13
C PHE A 98 42.75 0.98 11.00
N VAL A 99 42.26 1.87 10.12
CA VAL A 99 40.82 2.02 9.78
C VAL A 99 40.48 1.00 8.72
N LYS A 100 39.41 0.26 8.97
CA LYS A 100 38.92 -0.83 8.10
C LYS A 100 37.46 -0.60 7.71
N ASP A 101 37.09 -1.10 6.54
CA ASP A 101 35.70 -1.20 6.12
C ASP A 101 35.02 -2.45 6.70
N SER A 102 33.77 -2.35 7.12
CA SER A 102 33.03 -3.46 7.72
C SER A 102 32.82 -4.64 6.76
N HIS A 103 32.63 -4.38 5.47
CA HIS A 103 32.47 -5.42 4.47
C HIS A 103 33.78 -6.17 4.24
N ASP A 104 34.90 -5.45 4.19
CA ASP A 104 36.22 -6.08 4.05
C ASP A 104 36.59 -6.92 5.26
N VAL A 105 36.18 -6.51 6.45
CA VAL A 105 36.34 -7.29 7.69
C VAL A 105 35.49 -8.57 7.64
N LEU A 106 34.22 -8.48 7.26
CA LEU A 106 33.34 -9.64 7.14
C LEU A 106 33.78 -10.60 6.04
N ASP A 107 34.25 -10.08 4.90
CA ASP A 107 34.78 -10.89 3.79
C ASP A 107 36.17 -11.51 4.10
N GLY A 108 36.78 -11.18 5.24
CA GLY A 108 38.12 -11.64 5.61
C GLY A 108 39.26 -11.00 4.81
N LYS A 109 39.01 -9.90 4.10
CA LYS A 109 40.00 -9.12 3.36
C LYS A 109 40.82 -8.17 4.24
N ALA A 110 40.23 -7.80 5.39
CA ALA A 110 40.87 -6.97 6.40
C ALA A 110 40.73 -7.59 7.79
N GLU A 111 41.82 -7.51 8.58
CA GLU A 111 41.80 -7.96 9.97
C GLU A 111 41.63 -6.79 10.93
N ALA A 112 40.83 -6.97 11.99
CA ALA A 112 40.69 -6.04 13.10
C ALA A 112 40.73 -6.87 14.40
N THR A 113 41.73 -6.69 15.21
CA THR A 113 42.00 -7.46 16.45
C THR A 113 42.36 -6.52 17.60
N GLY A 114 42.41 -7.06 18.82
CA GLY A 114 42.68 -6.27 20.02
C GLY A 114 41.46 -5.49 20.50
N ASN A 115 41.64 -4.22 20.83
CA ASN A 115 40.57 -3.29 21.18
C ASN A 115 40.06 -2.68 19.88
N VAL A 116 38.82 -2.94 19.49
CA VAL A 116 38.24 -2.49 18.23
C VAL A 116 37.10 -1.54 18.50
N VAL A 117 37.12 -0.40 17.79
CA VAL A 117 36.00 0.54 17.78
C VAL A 117 35.23 0.41 16.48
N VAL A 118 33.94 0.09 16.54
CA VAL A 118 33.02 0.06 15.40
C VAL A 118 32.19 1.32 15.36
N SER A 119 32.24 2.05 14.26
CA SER A 119 31.47 3.30 14.07
C SER A 119 30.12 3.00 13.45
N SER A 120 29.04 3.20 14.17
CA SER A 120 27.63 2.97 13.96
C SER A 120 27.08 1.71 14.60
N GLY A 121 26.03 1.88 15.40
CA GLY A 121 25.26 0.83 16.07
C GLY A 121 24.03 0.36 15.29
N GLY A 122 23.97 0.60 13.97
CA GLY A 122 22.97 0.01 13.08
C GLY A 122 23.21 -1.47 12.84
N MET A 123 22.36 -2.09 12.01
CA MET A 123 22.38 -3.55 11.77
C MET A 123 23.75 -4.07 11.34
N VAL A 124 24.40 -3.43 10.35
CA VAL A 124 25.72 -3.87 9.85
C VAL A 124 26.80 -3.70 10.90
N GLY A 125 26.80 -2.57 11.62
CA GLY A 125 27.80 -2.31 12.66
C GLY A 125 27.72 -3.31 13.82
N MET A 126 26.51 -3.60 14.28
CA MET A 126 26.29 -4.57 15.34
C MET A 126 26.65 -6.00 14.95
N GLU A 127 26.33 -6.41 13.71
CA GLU A 127 26.72 -7.72 13.17
C GLU A 127 28.22 -7.85 12.97
N THR A 128 28.89 -6.78 12.54
CA THR A 128 30.33 -6.74 12.47
C THR A 128 30.97 -6.79 13.87
N ALA A 129 30.39 -6.09 14.85
CA ALA A 129 30.84 -6.13 16.23
C ALA A 129 30.77 -7.54 16.83
N GLU A 130 29.66 -8.24 16.58
CA GLU A 130 29.44 -9.62 16.99
C GLU A 130 30.45 -10.57 16.34
N TYR A 131 30.67 -10.43 15.03
CA TYR A 131 31.68 -11.21 14.29
C TYR A 131 33.09 -11.05 14.87
N LEU A 132 33.47 -9.80 15.18
CA LEU A 132 34.78 -9.49 15.77
C LEU A 132 34.92 -10.02 17.21
N ALA A 133 33.87 -9.91 18.01
CA ALA A 133 33.85 -10.42 19.37
C ALA A 133 33.94 -11.97 19.40
N GLU A 134 33.28 -12.68 18.48
CA GLU A 134 33.43 -14.14 18.33
C GLU A 134 34.87 -14.55 17.94
N LYS A 135 35.62 -13.65 17.28
CA LYS A 135 37.05 -13.85 16.96
C LYS A 135 37.99 -13.39 18.09
N GLY A 136 37.45 -12.96 19.20
CA GLY A 136 38.22 -12.60 20.41
C GLY A 136 38.63 -11.12 20.53
N ALA A 137 38.14 -10.25 19.69
CA ALA A 137 38.34 -8.82 19.83
C ALA A 137 37.50 -8.24 21.00
N LYS A 138 38.00 -7.18 21.66
CA LYS A 138 37.22 -6.37 22.60
C LYS A 138 36.59 -5.24 21.84
N VAL A 139 35.26 -5.26 21.70
CA VAL A 139 34.58 -4.34 20.79
C VAL A 139 33.79 -3.29 21.54
N SER A 140 34.01 -2.03 21.17
CA SER A 140 33.16 -0.90 21.54
C SER A 140 32.44 -0.40 20.29
N VAL A 141 31.11 -0.17 20.37
CA VAL A 141 30.30 0.33 19.27
C VAL A 141 29.84 1.74 19.56
N LEU A 142 30.24 2.69 18.72
CA LEU A 142 29.84 4.10 18.86
C LEU A 142 28.61 4.37 17.98
N GLU A 143 27.54 4.89 18.57
CA GLU A 143 26.31 5.23 17.87
C GLU A 143 25.91 6.69 18.12
N MET A 144 25.62 7.42 17.06
CA MET A 144 25.21 8.83 17.11
C MET A 144 23.78 8.98 17.68
N LEU A 145 22.92 8.00 17.45
CA LEU A 145 21.56 8.00 17.98
C LEU A 145 21.54 7.60 19.47
N PRO A 146 20.47 7.93 20.21
CA PRO A 146 20.33 7.55 21.61
C PRO A 146 20.12 6.05 21.84
N ASP A 147 19.92 5.27 20.74
CA ASP A 147 19.65 3.84 20.81
C ASP A 147 20.29 3.10 19.65
N ILE A 148 20.82 1.90 19.91
CA ILE A 148 21.38 1.00 18.89
C ILE A 148 20.29 0.20 18.18
N CYS A 149 20.62 -0.43 17.05
CA CYS A 149 19.70 -1.29 16.30
C CYS A 149 18.38 -0.62 15.92
N SER A 150 18.37 0.69 15.70
CA SER A 150 17.16 1.46 15.35
C SER A 150 16.54 1.04 14.00
N ASP A 151 17.31 0.35 13.16
CA ASP A 151 16.93 -0.19 11.85
C ASP A 151 16.55 -1.69 11.87
N MET A 152 16.62 -2.34 13.03
CA MET A 152 16.21 -3.74 13.22
C MET A 152 14.73 -3.86 13.59
N GLY A 153 14.12 -5.02 13.21
CA GLY A 153 12.81 -5.40 13.72
C GLY A 153 12.88 -5.80 15.19
N THR A 154 11.78 -5.64 15.93
CA THR A 154 11.71 -5.82 17.38
C THR A 154 12.29 -7.14 17.88
N THR A 155 11.92 -8.26 17.27
CA THR A 155 12.43 -9.60 17.67
C THR A 155 13.94 -9.71 17.49
N ARG A 156 14.47 -9.23 16.36
CA ARG A 156 15.92 -9.28 16.10
C ARG A 156 16.68 -8.37 17.06
N LYS A 157 16.10 -7.22 17.42
CA LYS A 157 16.69 -6.28 18.40
C LYS A 157 16.82 -6.91 19.78
N ILE A 158 15.80 -7.67 20.23
CA ILE A 158 15.84 -8.41 21.49
C ILE A 158 16.97 -9.45 21.48
N CYS A 159 17.02 -10.29 20.44
CA CYS A 159 18.09 -11.26 20.29
C CYS A 159 19.50 -10.63 20.26
N MET A 160 19.63 -9.48 19.55
CA MET A 160 20.90 -8.74 19.53
C MET A 160 21.30 -8.23 20.93
N GLY A 161 20.33 -7.77 21.73
CA GLY A 161 20.57 -7.34 23.11
C GLY A 161 21.15 -8.48 23.97
N GLU A 162 20.63 -9.71 23.83
CA GLU A 162 21.17 -10.88 24.51
C GLU A 162 22.61 -11.22 24.07
N GLU A 163 22.89 -11.10 22.76
CA GLU A 163 24.22 -11.39 22.21
C GLU A 163 25.26 -10.34 22.63
N ILE A 164 24.88 -9.06 22.69
CA ILE A 164 25.73 -7.98 23.23
C ILE A 164 26.21 -8.32 24.64
N GLN A 165 25.28 -8.75 25.51
CA GLN A 165 25.62 -9.13 26.88
C GLN A 165 26.54 -10.36 26.94
N LYS A 166 26.29 -11.39 26.13
CA LYS A 166 27.09 -12.61 26.09
C LYS A 166 28.51 -12.35 25.55
N SER A 167 28.62 -11.53 24.50
CA SER A 167 29.88 -11.26 23.81
C SER A 167 30.71 -10.15 24.43
N GLY A 168 30.21 -9.46 25.45
CA GLY A 168 30.91 -8.36 26.11
C GLY A 168 31.12 -7.13 25.23
N ILE A 169 30.29 -6.94 24.20
CA ILE A 169 30.31 -5.75 23.35
C ILE A 169 29.81 -4.56 24.16
N ILE A 170 30.50 -3.42 24.07
CA ILE A 170 30.18 -2.19 24.79
C ILE A 170 29.55 -1.18 23.83
N PRO A 171 28.22 -1.01 23.81
CA PRO A 171 27.57 0.05 23.06
C PRO A 171 27.70 1.38 23.78
N VAL A 172 28.12 2.43 23.06
CA VAL A 172 28.20 3.81 23.54
C VAL A 172 27.35 4.67 22.63
N THR A 173 26.19 5.07 23.11
CA THR A 173 25.20 5.86 22.35
C THR A 173 25.37 7.35 22.52
N SER A 174 24.72 8.15 21.65
CA SER A 174 24.79 9.60 21.61
C SER A 174 26.22 10.12 21.41
N VAL A 175 27.03 9.39 20.64
CA VAL A 175 28.41 9.79 20.30
C VAL A 175 28.52 10.00 18.80
N LYS A 176 28.80 11.21 18.39
CA LYS A 176 29.11 11.58 17.00
C LYS A 176 30.63 11.52 16.79
N VAL A 177 31.09 10.55 16.00
CA VAL A 177 32.52 10.48 15.62
C VAL A 177 32.90 11.71 14.77
N THR A 178 33.92 12.41 15.18
CA THR A 178 34.37 13.66 14.54
C THR A 178 35.76 13.56 13.95
N GLU A 179 36.64 12.69 14.46
CA GLU A 179 38.04 12.54 14.03
C GLU A 179 38.55 11.13 14.37
N ILE A 180 39.51 10.63 13.58
CA ILE A 180 40.27 9.43 13.89
C ILE A 180 41.76 9.85 14.08
N GLY A 181 42.19 9.83 15.33
CA GLY A 181 43.56 10.12 15.73
C GLY A 181 44.49 8.91 15.53
N ASP A 182 45.68 8.92 16.15
CA ASP A 182 46.58 7.78 16.13
C ASP A 182 46.18 6.76 17.20
N ASN A 183 45.70 5.61 16.76
CA ASN A 183 45.13 4.56 17.61
C ASN A 183 44.02 5.04 18.57
N VAL A 184 43.21 6.00 18.13
CA VAL A 184 42.09 6.54 18.90
C VAL A 184 41.00 7.04 17.97
N VAL A 185 39.76 6.73 18.31
CA VAL A 185 38.55 7.34 17.69
C VAL A 185 38.08 8.47 18.61
N ILE A 186 37.87 9.63 18.04
CA ILE A 186 37.44 10.83 18.76
C ILE A 186 36.02 11.17 18.38
N GLY A 187 35.19 11.45 19.35
CA GLY A 187 33.81 11.82 19.15
C GLY A 187 33.36 12.97 20.07
N GLU A 188 32.14 13.42 19.84
CA GLU A 188 31.49 14.42 20.68
C GLU A 188 30.23 13.75 21.32
N LYS A 189 30.10 13.89 22.63
CA LYS A 189 28.94 13.46 23.41
C LYS A 189 28.50 14.61 24.32
N ASP A 190 27.25 15.01 24.23
CA ASP A 190 26.66 16.10 25.02
C ASP A 190 27.46 17.42 24.97
N GLY A 191 28.13 17.67 23.83
CA GLY A 191 28.97 18.85 23.60
C GLY A 191 30.40 18.71 24.14
N GLU A 192 30.77 17.58 24.74
CA GLU A 192 32.10 17.29 25.25
C GLU A 192 32.87 16.33 24.31
N LYS A 193 34.17 16.58 24.16
CA LYS A 193 35.07 15.70 23.41
C LYS A 193 35.31 14.42 24.22
N VAL A 194 35.13 13.26 23.57
CA VAL A 194 35.37 11.93 24.16
C VAL A 194 36.33 11.15 23.28
N GLU A 195 37.23 10.37 23.90
CA GLU A 195 38.24 9.60 23.20
C GLU A 195 38.14 8.11 23.50
N PHE A 196 38.27 7.30 22.43
CA PHE A 196 38.16 5.84 22.49
C PHE A 196 39.49 5.24 21.92
N PRO A 197 40.47 4.92 22.77
CA PRO A 197 41.71 4.24 22.34
C PRO A 197 41.38 2.86 21.73
N CYS A 198 42.01 2.54 20.61
CA CYS A 198 41.77 1.29 19.88
C CYS A 198 42.97 0.87 19.04
N ASP A 199 43.04 -0.46 18.82
CA ASP A 199 44.05 -1.07 17.93
C ASP A 199 43.57 -1.06 16.47
N ALA A 200 42.26 -1.06 16.27
CA ALA A 200 41.60 -0.92 14.95
C ALA A 200 40.26 -0.14 15.07
N ALA A 201 39.97 0.65 14.05
CA ALA A 201 38.68 1.31 13.86
C ALA A 201 37.96 0.69 12.66
N VAL A 202 36.65 0.34 12.79
CA VAL A 202 35.86 -0.23 11.71
C VAL A 202 34.70 0.69 11.37
N LEU A 203 34.63 1.06 10.10
CA LEU A 203 33.57 1.92 9.58
C LEU A 203 32.39 1.07 9.12
N ALA A 204 31.22 1.28 9.69
CA ALA A 204 29.97 0.59 9.35
C ALA A 204 28.80 1.56 9.18
N ILE A 205 29.06 2.74 8.62
CA ILE A 205 28.12 3.86 8.57
C ILE A 205 27.12 3.80 7.41
N GLY A 206 27.07 2.68 6.69
CA GLY A 206 26.13 2.42 5.61
C GLY A 206 26.77 2.36 4.24
N ALA A 207 25.94 2.26 3.22
CA ALA A 207 26.35 2.15 1.83
C ALA A 207 25.56 3.13 0.94
N LYS A 208 26.18 3.58 -0.15
CA LYS A 208 25.57 4.38 -1.22
C LYS A 208 25.57 3.61 -2.52
N LYS A 209 24.59 3.84 -3.39
CA LYS A 209 24.54 3.22 -4.71
C LYS A 209 25.81 3.53 -5.51
N ARG A 210 26.27 2.57 -6.30
CA ARG A 210 27.33 2.80 -7.27
C ARG A 210 26.82 3.65 -8.42
N ASP A 211 27.69 4.44 -9.03
CA ASP A 211 27.33 5.28 -10.18
C ASP A 211 27.11 4.43 -11.44
N GLY A 212 25.87 4.40 -11.92
CA GLY A 212 25.44 3.76 -13.16
C GLY A 212 25.07 4.76 -14.26
N SER A 213 25.36 6.06 -14.10
CA SER A 213 24.92 7.12 -15.00
C SER A 213 25.36 6.91 -16.45
N ALA A 214 26.62 6.49 -16.68
CA ALA A 214 27.11 6.21 -18.02
C ALA A 214 26.37 5.08 -18.73
N LEU A 215 25.96 4.02 -18.00
CA LEU A 215 25.16 2.93 -18.54
C LEU A 215 23.73 3.42 -18.87
N ALA A 216 23.14 4.21 -17.99
CA ALA A 216 21.82 4.79 -18.19
C ALA A 216 21.79 5.72 -19.42
N GLU A 217 22.77 6.63 -19.54
CA GLU A 217 22.88 7.56 -20.67
C GLU A 217 23.01 6.81 -22.00
N THR A 218 23.84 5.76 -22.05
CA THR A 218 23.99 4.92 -23.24
C THR A 218 22.70 4.21 -23.61
N CYS A 219 21.98 3.67 -22.63
CA CYS A 219 20.68 3.05 -22.87
C CYS A 219 19.66 4.06 -23.44
N TYR A 220 19.55 5.23 -22.83
CA TYR A 220 18.63 6.28 -23.30
C TYR A 220 18.95 6.75 -24.71
N LYS A 221 20.23 6.97 -25.01
CA LYS A 221 20.68 7.39 -26.34
C LYS A 221 20.35 6.38 -27.43
N ASN A 222 20.36 5.08 -27.09
CA ASN A 222 20.10 3.99 -28.05
C ASN A 222 18.68 3.44 -27.97
N GLY A 223 17.76 4.07 -27.23
CA GLY A 223 16.37 3.60 -27.07
C GLY A 223 16.23 2.26 -26.33
N ILE A 224 17.24 1.89 -25.52
CA ILE A 224 17.26 0.65 -24.76
C ILE A 224 16.59 0.86 -23.40
N GLY A 225 15.70 -0.03 -22.99
CA GLY A 225 15.09 0.02 -21.66
C GLY A 225 16.13 -0.04 -20.53
N TYR A 226 15.97 0.77 -19.48
CA TYR A 226 16.92 0.80 -18.38
C TYR A 226 16.22 0.80 -17.02
N PHE A 227 16.61 -0.15 -16.15
CA PHE A 227 16.10 -0.30 -14.80
C PHE A 227 17.26 -0.33 -13.80
N GLU A 228 17.17 0.45 -12.73
CA GLU A 228 18.03 0.26 -11.55
C GLU A 228 17.29 -0.61 -10.54
N ILE A 229 17.89 -1.71 -10.10
CA ILE A 229 17.29 -2.69 -9.18
C ILE A 229 18.20 -2.99 -8.00
N GLY A 230 17.58 -3.20 -6.84
CA GLY A 230 18.29 -3.46 -5.60
C GLY A 230 19.19 -2.30 -5.17
N ASP A 231 20.37 -2.60 -4.66
CA ASP A 231 21.26 -1.58 -4.11
C ASP A 231 21.87 -0.65 -5.17
N ALA A 232 21.76 -1.00 -6.45
CA ALA A 232 22.06 -0.07 -7.53
C ALA A 232 21.04 1.08 -7.62
N ALA A 233 19.81 0.87 -7.17
CA ALA A 233 18.82 1.93 -7.03
C ALA A 233 18.98 2.65 -5.69
N MET A 234 19.05 1.88 -4.59
CA MET A 234 19.25 2.38 -3.22
C MET A 234 19.65 1.23 -2.29
N ALA A 235 20.71 1.39 -1.50
CA ALA A 235 21.12 0.39 -0.51
C ALA A 235 20.05 0.20 0.58
N ARG A 236 19.53 -1.04 0.67
CA ARG A 236 18.46 -1.41 1.61
C ARG A 236 18.57 -2.89 1.99
N ARG A 237 17.43 -3.50 2.40
CA ARG A 237 17.38 -4.93 2.78
C ARG A 237 17.30 -5.82 1.53
N ALA A 238 17.79 -7.06 1.66
CA ALA A 238 17.73 -8.08 0.60
C ALA A 238 16.32 -8.27 0.01
N ILE A 239 15.26 -8.18 0.84
CA ILE A 239 13.87 -8.29 0.37
C ILE A 239 13.47 -7.15 -0.60
N ASN A 240 14.03 -5.97 -0.43
CA ASN A 240 13.80 -4.88 -1.39
C ASN A 240 14.45 -5.20 -2.73
N ALA A 241 15.71 -5.68 -2.68
CA ALA A 241 16.46 -6.03 -3.88
C ALA A 241 15.81 -7.18 -4.68
N THR A 242 15.32 -8.23 -4.01
CA THR A 242 14.66 -9.35 -4.70
C THR A 242 13.29 -8.95 -5.25
N ARG A 243 12.52 -8.15 -4.52
CA ARG A 243 11.21 -7.66 -4.96
C ARG A 243 11.34 -6.75 -6.18
N GLU A 244 12.23 -5.77 -6.15
CA GLU A 244 12.47 -4.89 -7.30
C GLU A 244 12.93 -5.64 -8.53
N ALA A 245 13.80 -6.63 -8.34
CA ALA A 245 14.25 -7.51 -9.42
C ALA A 245 13.09 -8.32 -10.02
N MET A 246 12.21 -8.85 -9.16
CA MET A 246 11.03 -9.58 -9.59
C MET A 246 10.06 -8.66 -10.33
N ASP A 247 9.74 -7.49 -9.75
CA ASP A 247 8.80 -6.55 -10.35
C ASP A 247 9.30 -6.06 -11.71
N ALA A 248 10.59 -5.69 -11.83
CA ALA A 248 11.21 -5.30 -13.08
C ALA A 248 11.15 -6.44 -14.12
N ALA A 249 11.51 -7.66 -13.74
CA ALA A 249 11.52 -8.82 -14.64
C ALA A 249 10.12 -9.27 -15.06
N LEU A 250 9.09 -9.01 -14.27
CA LEU A 250 7.70 -9.35 -14.60
C LEU A 250 7.01 -8.30 -15.47
N THR A 251 7.48 -7.06 -15.43
CA THR A 251 6.76 -5.93 -16.06
C THR A 251 7.49 -5.30 -17.24
N PHE A 252 8.77 -5.61 -17.44
CA PHE A 252 9.62 -4.91 -18.42
C PHE A 252 9.12 -5.05 -19.88
N ASP A 253 8.42 -6.08 -20.27
CA ASP A 253 7.93 -6.39 -21.62
C ASP A 253 6.40 -6.35 -21.75
N ARG A 254 5.69 -5.88 -20.73
CA ARG A 254 4.23 -5.75 -20.82
C ARG A 254 3.88 -4.67 -21.85
N GLU A 255 3.00 -4.99 -22.77
CA GLU A 255 2.53 -4.05 -23.81
C GLU A 255 1.76 -2.87 -23.22
N ASP A 256 1.06 -3.10 -22.13
CA ASP A 256 0.33 -2.09 -21.35
C ASP A 256 1.22 -1.16 -20.54
N VAL A 257 2.50 -1.49 -20.39
CA VAL A 257 3.52 -0.65 -19.75
C VAL A 257 4.39 -0.03 -20.85
N HIS A 258 3.98 1.08 -21.41
CA HIS A 258 4.77 1.80 -22.40
C HIS A 258 6.17 2.11 -21.91
N ARG A 259 7.16 1.74 -22.73
CA ARG A 259 8.58 1.86 -22.44
C ARG A 259 9.27 2.97 -23.14
N ASP A 260 8.57 3.98 -23.54
CA ASP A 260 9.22 5.11 -24.14
C ASP A 260 10.09 5.80 -23.09
N VAL A 261 11.31 5.27 -22.94
CA VAL A 261 12.34 5.82 -22.03
C VAL A 261 12.79 7.21 -22.45
N SER A 262 12.43 7.65 -23.67
CA SER A 262 12.68 9.00 -24.16
C SER A 262 11.75 10.03 -23.52
N LYS A 263 10.60 9.60 -23.01
CA LYS A 263 9.66 10.49 -22.33
C LYS A 263 10.08 10.76 -20.89
N PRO A 264 9.92 12.00 -20.40
CA PRO A 264 10.14 12.32 -19.01
C PRO A 264 9.19 11.51 -18.12
N LYS A 265 9.70 11.08 -16.94
CA LYS A 265 8.86 10.38 -15.96
C LYS A 265 7.74 11.28 -15.50
N LYS A 266 6.52 10.72 -15.45
CA LYS A 266 5.35 11.42 -14.93
C LYS A 266 5.46 11.60 -13.42
N LEU A 267 5.19 12.80 -12.92
CA LEU A 267 5.14 13.09 -11.50
C LEU A 267 3.72 12.90 -10.98
N VAL A 268 3.57 11.97 -10.05
CA VAL A 268 2.29 11.63 -9.43
C VAL A 268 2.27 12.12 -7.98
N PHE A 269 1.42 13.09 -7.67
CA PHE A 269 1.17 13.49 -6.30
C PHE A 269 0.08 12.59 -5.67
N ILE A 270 0.33 12.08 -4.46
CA ILE A 270 -0.61 11.21 -3.75
C ILE A 270 -0.86 11.70 -2.33
N THR A 271 -2.13 11.87 -1.96
CA THR A 271 -2.57 12.01 -0.58
C THR A 271 -2.99 10.64 -0.02
N GLY A 272 -2.92 10.46 1.29
CA GLY A 272 -3.33 9.20 1.92
C GLY A 272 -2.42 7.99 1.66
N ALA A 273 -1.19 8.22 1.22
CA ALA A 273 -0.22 7.17 0.86
C ALA A 273 0.05 6.13 1.96
N SER A 274 -0.16 6.46 3.24
CA SER A 274 0.02 5.52 4.36
C SER A 274 -1.26 4.74 4.74
N GLY A 275 -2.38 5.00 4.06
CA GLY A 275 -3.64 4.27 4.21
C GLY A 275 -3.66 2.93 3.46
N MET A 276 -4.77 2.18 3.56
CA MET A 276 -4.91 0.86 2.92
C MET A 276 -4.79 0.97 1.39
N MET A 277 -5.67 1.73 0.75
CA MET A 277 -5.66 1.93 -0.70
C MET A 277 -4.42 2.70 -1.15
N GLY A 278 -4.13 3.85 -0.53
CA GLY A 278 -2.98 4.67 -0.90
C GLY A 278 -1.64 3.97 -0.76
N GLY A 279 -1.48 3.11 0.26
CA GLY A 279 -0.27 2.30 0.44
C GLY A 279 -0.07 1.25 -0.66
N GLN A 280 -1.14 0.64 -1.16
CA GLN A 280 -1.04 -0.26 -2.31
C GLN A 280 -0.82 0.53 -3.60
N THR A 281 -1.51 1.66 -3.80
CA THR A 281 -1.26 2.57 -4.94
C THR A 281 0.20 3.00 -4.99
N LEU A 282 0.75 3.44 -3.85
CA LEU A 282 2.17 3.81 -3.77
C LEU A 282 3.09 2.66 -4.19
N LYS A 283 2.83 1.44 -3.72
CA LYS A 283 3.63 0.26 -4.10
C LYS A 283 3.56 -0.01 -5.61
N GLN A 284 2.38 0.09 -6.21
CA GLN A 284 2.19 -0.13 -7.64
C GLN A 284 2.91 0.92 -8.50
N LEU A 285 2.86 2.20 -8.09
CA LEU A 285 3.60 3.27 -8.77
C LEU A 285 5.11 3.10 -8.62
N LEU A 286 5.59 2.80 -7.40
CA LEU A 286 7.03 2.59 -7.15
C LEU A 286 7.57 1.30 -7.80
N ALA A 287 6.73 0.34 -8.13
CA ALA A 287 7.10 -0.82 -8.95
C ALA A 287 7.37 -0.46 -10.42
N ARG A 288 7.03 0.76 -10.84
CA ARG A 288 7.19 1.28 -12.20
C ARG A 288 8.12 2.51 -12.24
N PRO A 289 9.36 2.43 -11.71
CA PRO A 289 10.23 3.59 -11.46
C PRO A 289 10.72 4.28 -12.72
N ASN A 290 10.65 3.62 -13.88
CA ASN A 290 10.99 4.21 -15.17
C ASN A 290 9.86 5.08 -15.74
N ARG A 291 8.66 4.96 -15.21
CA ARG A 291 7.48 5.71 -15.66
C ARG A 291 7.10 6.82 -14.71
N PHE A 292 7.21 6.56 -13.41
CA PHE A 292 6.68 7.44 -12.38
C PHE A 292 7.74 7.91 -11.40
N LYS A 293 7.60 9.17 -11.01
CA LYS A 293 8.08 9.72 -9.74
C LYS A 293 6.87 9.98 -8.87
N VAL A 294 6.95 9.71 -7.59
CA VAL A 294 5.84 9.88 -6.68
C VAL A 294 6.18 10.91 -5.63
N ARG A 295 5.31 11.89 -5.46
CA ARG A 295 5.33 12.84 -4.36
C ARG A 295 4.22 12.47 -3.37
N ALA A 296 4.58 12.01 -2.17
CA ALA A 296 3.63 11.59 -1.15
C ALA A 296 3.52 12.63 -0.04
N LEU A 297 2.31 13.13 0.22
CA LEU A 297 2.03 13.98 1.38
C LEU A 297 1.74 13.11 2.60
N LEU A 298 2.51 13.28 3.66
CA LEU A 298 2.37 12.54 4.91
C LEU A 298 2.31 13.49 6.10
N ARG A 299 1.37 13.27 7.02
CA ARG A 299 1.34 13.98 8.30
C ARG A 299 2.54 13.58 9.17
N PRO A 300 3.20 14.53 9.87
CA PRO A 300 4.35 14.25 10.71
C PRO A 300 3.93 13.46 11.96
N SER A 301 4.03 12.12 11.89
CA SER A 301 3.79 11.19 12.98
C SER A 301 4.82 10.06 12.95
N ASP A 302 5.07 9.40 14.07
CA ASP A 302 6.03 8.29 14.16
C ASP A 302 5.63 7.13 13.22
N LYS A 303 4.34 6.82 13.16
CA LYS A 303 3.80 5.82 12.21
C LYS A 303 4.18 6.16 10.77
N ASN A 304 4.00 7.42 10.35
CA ASN A 304 4.32 7.86 9.00
C ASN A 304 5.83 7.97 8.76
N ARG A 305 6.65 8.28 9.77
CA ARG A 305 8.11 8.24 9.67
C ARG A 305 8.62 6.82 9.41
N VAL A 306 8.07 5.83 10.12
CA VAL A 306 8.37 4.40 9.89
C VAL A 306 7.90 3.97 8.49
N PHE A 307 6.70 4.39 8.08
CA PHE A 307 6.18 4.12 6.74
C PHE A 307 7.07 4.70 5.65
N ALA A 308 7.44 5.97 5.73
CA ALA A 308 8.33 6.63 4.78
C ALA A 308 9.67 5.91 4.68
N LYS A 309 10.31 5.61 5.81
CA LYS A 309 11.59 4.87 5.85
C LYS A 309 11.49 3.51 5.14
N LYS A 310 10.36 2.80 5.32
CA LYS A 310 10.12 1.48 4.69
C LYS A 310 10.02 1.55 3.16
N HIS A 311 9.51 2.66 2.61
CA HIS A 311 9.24 2.82 1.18
C HIS A 311 10.26 3.73 0.48
N MET A 312 11.27 4.23 1.20
CA MET A 312 12.26 5.14 0.65
C MET A 312 12.97 4.54 -0.57
N CYS A 313 12.92 5.25 -1.68
CA CYS A 313 13.59 4.90 -2.93
C CYS A 313 13.77 6.16 -3.80
N PRO A 314 14.61 6.13 -4.86
CA PRO A 314 14.85 7.31 -5.71
C PRO A 314 13.61 7.88 -6.40
N ALA A 315 12.56 7.06 -6.58
CA ALA A 315 11.33 7.48 -7.21
C ALA A 315 10.33 8.13 -6.22
N LEU A 316 10.62 8.14 -4.90
CA LEU A 316 9.72 8.67 -3.87
C LEU A 316 10.27 9.96 -3.25
N GLU A 317 9.49 11.04 -3.39
CA GLU A 317 9.63 12.28 -2.64
C GLU A 317 8.56 12.30 -1.53
N VAL A 318 8.97 12.58 -0.29
CA VAL A 318 8.04 12.73 0.84
C VAL A 318 7.95 14.18 1.24
N VAL A 319 6.74 14.73 1.22
CA VAL A 319 6.42 16.05 1.76
C VAL A 319 5.70 15.88 3.09
N TRP A 320 6.20 16.56 4.13
CA TRP A 320 5.59 16.53 5.45
C TRP A 320 4.65 17.72 5.62
N GLY A 321 3.38 17.45 5.93
CA GLY A 321 2.37 18.48 6.11
C GLY A 321 0.96 17.92 6.26
N ASP A 322 -0.03 18.80 6.24
CA ASP A 322 -1.45 18.44 6.28
C ASP A 322 -2.14 18.82 4.97
N MET A 323 -3.09 17.98 4.52
CA MET A 323 -3.83 18.22 3.27
C MET A 323 -4.86 19.35 3.37
N SER A 324 -5.19 19.80 4.57
CA SER A 324 -6.03 20.98 4.78
C SER A 324 -5.27 22.31 4.61
N ASP A 325 -3.92 22.27 4.67
CA ASP A 325 -3.08 23.45 4.46
C ASP A 325 -2.85 23.71 2.97
N TYR A 326 -3.34 24.86 2.50
CA TYR A 326 -3.27 25.23 1.08
C TYR A 326 -1.84 25.36 0.54
N ASP A 327 -0.94 25.96 1.30
CA ASP A 327 0.43 26.20 0.85
C ASP A 327 1.18 24.87 0.69
N THR A 328 0.94 23.91 1.57
CA THR A 328 1.43 22.55 1.45
C THR A 328 0.87 21.85 0.19
N ILE A 329 -0.44 21.95 -0.04
CA ILE A 329 -1.08 21.38 -1.25
C ILE A 329 -0.53 22.04 -2.51
N LYS A 330 -0.42 23.35 -2.55
CA LYS A 330 0.12 24.09 -3.69
C LYS A 330 1.53 23.62 -4.05
N LYS A 331 2.39 23.46 -3.05
CA LYS A 331 3.75 22.91 -3.23
C LYS A 331 3.72 21.46 -3.73
N CYS A 332 2.77 20.65 -3.26
CA CYS A 332 2.66 19.26 -3.69
C CYS A 332 2.16 19.10 -5.12
N VAL A 333 1.27 19.96 -5.56
CA VAL A 333 0.68 19.94 -6.92
C VAL A 333 1.64 20.50 -7.97
N ASP A 334 2.61 21.35 -7.56
CA ASP A 334 3.52 22.00 -8.47
C ASP A 334 4.28 21.02 -9.36
N GLY A 335 4.12 21.19 -10.69
CA GLY A 335 4.75 20.37 -11.72
C GLY A 335 4.24 18.92 -11.83
N CYS A 336 3.12 18.57 -11.19
CA CYS A 336 2.57 17.23 -11.28
C CYS A 336 1.81 17.00 -12.58
N ASP A 337 1.91 15.76 -13.10
CA ASP A 337 1.08 15.26 -14.20
C ASP A 337 -0.23 14.66 -13.67
N TYR A 338 -0.17 14.00 -12.51
CA TYR A 338 -1.32 13.36 -11.86
C TYR A 338 -1.42 13.75 -10.38
N VAL A 339 -2.65 13.92 -9.92
CA VAL A 339 -2.99 14.11 -8.52
C VAL A 339 -3.95 13.00 -8.10
N LEU A 340 -3.52 12.09 -7.24
CA LEU A 340 -4.32 11.02 -6.67
C LEU A 340 -4.78 11.41 -5.27
N HIS A 341 -5.99 11.94 -5.17
CA HIS A 341 -6.57 12.38 -3.90
C HIS A 341 -7.31 11.22 -3.21
N ILE A 342 -6.55 10.38 -2.49
CA ILE A 342 -7.04 9.18 -1.79
C ILE A 342 -7.31 9.49 -0.31
N GLY A 343 -6.57 10.44 0.27
CA GLY A 343 -6.67 10.78 1.69
C GLY A 343 -8.01 11.38 2.07
N ALA A 344 -8.56 10.92 3.20
CA ALA A 344 -9.76 11.47 3.82
C ALA A 344 -9.79 11.13 5.31
N MET A 345 -10.57 11.88 6.09
CA MET A 345 -11.09 11.39 7.35
C MET A 345 -12.24 10.44 7.07
N VAL A 346 -12.18 9.22 7.61
CA VAL A 346 -13.14 8.14 7.37
C VAL A 346 -13.83 7.74 8.67
N SER A 347 -15.03 7.16 8.59
CA SER A 347 -15.73 6.61 9.76
C SER A 347 -14.90 5.47 10.40
N PRO A 348 -14.93 5.32 11.75
CA PRO A 348 -15.80 6.03 12.70
C PRO A 348 -15.30 7.41 13.14
N ALA A 349 -14.05 7.80 12.86
CA ALA A 349 -13.52 9.10 13.26
C ALA A 349 -14.29 10.28 12.63
N ALA A 350 -14.75 10.10 11.39
CA ALA A 350 -15.51 11.11 10.68
C ALA A 350 -16.84 11.46 11.38
N ASP A 351 -17.52 10.47 11.94
CA ASP A 351 -18.80 10.67 12.61
C ASP A 351 -18.64 11.20 14.03
N LYS A 352 -17.47 10.96 14.61
CA LYS A 352 -17.09 11.47 15.94
C LYS A 352 -16.68 12.94 15.87
N TYR A 353 -16.04 13.38 14.79
CA TYR A 353 -15.54 14.74 14.60
C TYR A 353 -16.09 15.34 13.30
N PRO A 354 -17.42 15.62 13.24
CA PRO A 354 -18.10 16.00 12.00
C PRO A 354 -17.57 17.31 11.39
N GLU A 355 -17.35 18.34 12.20
CA GLU A 355 -16.85 19.63 11.72
C GLU A 355 -15.45 19.51 11.12
N GLU A 356 -14.55 18.80 11.81
CA GLU A 356 -13.19 18.55 11.33
C GLU A 356 -13.21 17.70 10.05
N THR A 357 -14.14 16.76 9.96
CA THR A 357 -14.32 15.92 8.77
C THR A 357 -14.75 16.73 7.56
N LEU A 358 -15.79 17.54 7.71
CA LEU A 358 -16.25 18.42 6.63
C LEU A 358 -15.15 19.40 6.21
N TYR A 359 -14.50 20.04 7.17
CA TYR A 359 -13.38 20.94 6.91
C TYR A 359 -12.23 20.25 6.17
N THR A 360 -11.80 19.09 6.65
CA THR A 360 -10.66 18.36 6.09
C THR A 360 -10.99 17.79 4.72
N ASN A 361 -12.09 17.03 4.57
CA ASN A 361 -12.41 16.33 3.34
C ASN A 361 -12.81 17.29 2.21
N ILE A 362 -13.67 18.25 2.50
CA ILE A 362 -14.11 19.24 1.51
C ILE A 362 -12.96 20.23 1.23
N GLY A 363 -12.36 20.79 2.28
CA GLY A 363 -11.31 21.78 2.16
C GLY A 363 -10.09 21.27 1.39
N SER A 364 -9.63 20.04 1.65
CA SER A 364 -8.50 19.47 0.91
C SER A 364 -8.79 19.31 -0.57
N THR A 365 -10.00 18.85 -0.93
CA THR A 365 -10.40 18.71 -2.33
C THR A 365 -10.46 20.07 -3.04
N LEU A 366 -11.07 21.08 -2.41
CA LEU A 366 -11.12 22.45 -2.95
C LEU A 366 -9.71 23.05 -3.09
N ASN A 367 -8.83 22.82 -2.12
CA ASN A 367 -7.44 23.25 -2.17
C ASN A 367 -6.69 22.61 -3.36
N ILE A 368 -6.89 21.31 -3.60
CA ILE A 368 -6.29 20.61 -4.75
C ILE A 368 -6.81 21.19 -6.07
N ILE A 369 -8.14 21.35 -6.22
CA ILE A 369 -8.75 21.94 -7.42
C ILE A 369 -8.17 23.34 -7.68
N LYS A 370 -8.10 24.17 -6.65
CA LYS A 370 -7.53 25.52 -6.73
C LYS A 370 -6.05 25.47 -7.13
N ALA A 371 -5.25 24.62 -6.50
CA ALA A 371 -3.83 24.51 -6.80
C ALA A 371 -3.55 24.00 -8.22
N ILE A 372 -4.40 23.11 -8.77
CA ILE A 372 -4.33 22.69 -10.17
C ILE A 372 -4.64 23.85 -11.10
N LYS A 373 -5.70 24.63 -10.84
CA LYS A 373 -6.06 25.79 -11.65
C LYS A 373 -4.99 26.88 -11.68
N GLU A 374 -4.17 26.97 -10.65
CA GLU A 374 -3.05 27.92 -10.56
C GLU A 374 -1.76 27.41 -11.24
N GLN A 375 -1.72 26.18 -11.77
CA GLN A 375 -0.57 25.72 -12.56
C GLN A 375 -0.45 26.46 -13.87
N PRO A 376 0.75 26.59 -14.44
CA PRO A 376 0.97 27.23 -15.73
C PRO A 376 0.16 26.60 -16.88
N ASP A 377 -0.09 25.29 -16.80
CA ASP A 377 -0.88 24.53 -17.77
C ASP A 377 -1.79 23.55 -17.01
N PRO A 378 -2.93 24.01 -16.48
CA PRO A 378 -3.83 23.18 -15.69
C PRO A 378 -4.46 22.04 -16.51
N ASP A 379 -4.51 22.16 -17.84
CA ASP A 379 -5.07 21.16 -18.74
C ASP A 379 -4.17 19.93 -18.92
N LYS A 380 -2.94 19.94 -18.39
CA LYS A 380 -2.07 18.77 -18.33
C LYS A 380 -2.23 17.96 -17.06
N VAL A 381 -2.83 18.52 -16.02
CA VAL A 381 -2.92 17.86 -14.72
C VAL A 381 -4.21 17.03 -14.64
N HIS A 382 -4.05 15.76 -14.34
CA HIS A 382 -5.14 14.80 -14.19
C HIS A 382 -5.46 14.58 -12.71
N LEU A 383 -6.69 14.86 -12.32
CA LEU A 383 -7.17 14.70 -10.94
C LEU A 383 -8.00 13.42 -10.80
N ALA A 384 -7.51 12.46 -10.02
CA ALA A 384 -8.30 11.31 -9.60
C ALA A 384 -8.65 11.44 -8.11
N TYR A 385 -9.94 11.50 -7.85
CA TYR A 385 -10.51 11.59 -6.52
C TYR A 385 -11.12 10.25 -6.11
N VAL A 386 -10.93 9.85 -4.86
CA VAL A 386 -11.56 8.65 -4.32
C VAL A 386 -12.84 9.02 -3.58
N GLY A 387 -13.97 8.73 -4.24
CA GLY A 387 -15.31 8.75 -3.68
C GLY A 387 -15.60 7.53 -2.82
N THR A 388 -16.86 7.25 -2.56
CA THR A 388 -17.29 6.12 -1.72
C THR A 388 -18.68 5.62 -2.09
N VAL A 389 -18.92 4.32 -1.90
CA VAL A 389 -20.27 3.73 -1.95
C VAL A 389 -21.20 4.32 -0.88
N ALA A 390 -20.65 4.83 0.23
CA ALA A 390 -21.44 5.39 1.32
C ALA A 390 -22.39 6.52 0.88
N MET A 391 -22.08 7.21 -0.21
CA MET A 391 -22.94 8.25 -0.77
C MET A 391 -24.32 7.74 -1.23
N THR A 392 -24.47 6.45 -1.50
CA THR A 392 -25.74 5.87 -1.95
C THR A 392 -26.72 5.57 -0.82
N GLY A 393 -26.23 5.54 0.43
CA GLY A 393 -27.03 5.26 1.62
C GLY A 393 -27.48 3.82 1.73
N SER A 394 -28.56 3.60 2.49
CA SER A 394 -29.10 2.26 2.75
C SER A 394 -29.78 1.68 1.50
N ARG A 395 -29.29 0.51 1.09
CA ARG A 395 -29.81 -0.24 -0.05
C ARG A 395 -30.03 -1.69 0.35
N LEU A 396 -31.17 -1.91 0.99
CA LEU A 396 -31.65 -3.25 1.31
C LEU A 396 -32.53 -3.77 0.18
N GLU A 397 -32.77 -5.08 0.14
CA GLU A 397 -33.70 -5.68 -0.80
C GLU A 397 -35.07 -4.98 -0.77
N PRO A 398 -35.70 -4.71 -1.93
CA PRO A 398 -35.35 -5.17 -3.28
C PRO A 398 -34.37 -4.24 -4.05
N VAL A 399 -33.93 -3.13 -3.48
CA VAL A 399 -33.12 -2.10 -4.17
C VAL A 399 -31.61 -2.24 -3.90
N HIS A 400 -31.15 -3.45 -3.67
CA HIS A 400 -29.75 -3.76 -3.28
C HIS A 400 -28.74 -3.74 -4.43
N PHE A 401 -29.18 -3.54 -5.65
CA PHE A 401 -28.32 -3.22 -6.80
C PHE A 401 -28.19 -1.70 -6.97
N GLY A 402 -27.04 -1.27 -7.47
CA GLY A 402 -26.78 0.16 -7.71
C GLY A 402 -25.82 0.42 -8.84
N ARG A 403 -25.88 1.63 -9.37
CA ARG A 403 -25.04 2.16 -10.44
C ARG A 403 -24.67 3.62 -10.17
N VAL A 404 -23.72 4.15 -10.93
CA VAL A 404 -23.25 5.53 -10.75
C VAL A 404 -24.39 6.57 -10.86
N GLY A 405 -25.37 6.36 -11.76
CA GLY A 405 -26.46 7.30 -12.00
C GLY A 405 -27.56 7.31 -10.95
N ASP A 406 -27.54 6.44 -9.97
CA ASP A 406 -28.54 6.38 -8.92
C ASP A 406 -28.48 7.60 -8.00
N PRO A 407 -29.63 8.01 -7.41
CA PRO A 407 -29.66 9.09 -6.46
C PRO A 407 -28.74 8.86 -5.26
N MET A 408 -28.00 9.90 -4.88
CA MET A 408 -27.24 9.90 -3.64
C MET A 408 -28.18 10.15 -2.47
N ASN A 409 -28.20 9.23 -1.51
CA ASN A 409 -29.08 9.31 -0.34
C ASN A 409 -28.33 8.88 0.94
N PRO A 410 -27.23 9.56 1.30
CA PRO A 410 -26.48 9.21 2.50
C PRO A 410 -27.32 9.44 3.75
N SER A 411 -27.01 8.71 4.82
CA SER A 411 -27.55 9.03 6.13
C SER A 411 -27.10 10.42 6.58
N ILE A 412 -27.98 11.14 7.24
CA ILE A 412 -27.65 12.45 7.82
C ILE A 412 -26.63 12.38 8.97
N HIS A 413 -26.37 11.18 9.50
CA HIS A 413 -25.37 10.93 10.53
C HIS A 413 -24.07 10.33 10.00
N ASP A 414 -24.01 10.03 8.70
CA ASP A 414 -22.80 9.60 8.02
C ASP A 414 -22.07 10.83 7.45
N TYR A 415 -21.33 11.52 8.31
CA TYR A 415 -20.59 12.73 7.93
C TYR A 415 -19.47 12.45 6.93
N TYR A 416 -18.96 11.22 6.92
CA TYR A 416 -18.05 10.79 5.87
C TYR A 416 -18.74 10.80 4.50
N ALA A 417 -19.88 10.12 4.38
CA ALA A 417 -20.66 10.08 3.14
C ALA A 417 -21.10 11.50 2.70
N LEU A 418 -21.61 12.31 3.64
CA LEU A 418 -21.99 13.69 3.36
C LEU A 418 -20.80 14.51 2.82
N SER A 419 -19.63 14.42 3.45
CA SER A 419 -18.43 15.11 2.96
C SER A 419 -18.07 14.67 1.53
N LYS A 420 -18.26 13.40 1.21
CA LYS A 420 -17.95 12.82 -0.11
C LYS A 420 -18.96 13.25 -1.18
N VAL A 421 -20.24 13.43 -0.84
CA VAL A 421 -21.26 14.00 -1.74
C VAL A 421 -20.87 15.44 -2.12
N PHE A 422 -20.52 16.29 -1.14
CA PHE A 422 -20.09 17.66 -1.42
C PHE A 422 -18.83 17.72 -2.27
N THR A 423 -17.85 16.87 -1.99
CA THR A 423 -16.60 16.87 -2.75
C THR A 423 -16.79 16.36 -4.17
N GLU A 424 -17.63 15.37 -4.40
CA GLU A 424 -17.93 14.89 -5.76
C GLU A 424 -18.72 15.97 -6.54
N ALA A 425 -19.69 16.66 -5.94
CA ALA A 425 -20.35 17.79 -6.56
C ALA A 425 -19.36 18.90 -6.97
N ALA A 426 -18.38 19.19 -6.10
CA ALA A 426 -17.33 20.15 -6.43
C ALA A 426 -16.44 19.72 -7.60
N LEU A 427 -16.26 18.42 -7.83
CA LEU A 427 -15.55 17.90 -9.01
C LEU A 427 -16.36 18.11 -10.29
N TYR A 428 -17.67 17.85 -10.28
CA TYR A 428 -18.52 18.09 -11.44
C TYR A 428 -18.49 19.57 -11.87
N ASP A 429 -18.39 20.48 -10.92
CA ASP A 429 -18.36 21.92 -11.15
C ASP A 429 -16.94 22.52 -11.25
N CYS A 430 -15.89 21.68 -11.12
CA CYS A 430 -14.52 22.19 -11.00
C CYS A 430 -13.99 22.88 -12.25
N GLY A 431 -14.54 22.59 -13.43
CA GLY A 431 -14.07 23.13 -14.70
C GLY A 431 -12.67 22.68 -15.12
N LEU A 432 -12.10 21.64 -14.50
CA LEU A 432 -10.85 21.01 -14.94
C LEU A 432 -11.12 20.12 -16.14
N LYS A 433 -10.16 20.07 -17.05
CA LYS A 433 -10.25 19.23 -18.25
C LYS A 433 -10.23 17.74 -17.91
N TYR A 434 -9.39 17.32 -16.98
CA TYR A 434 -9.22 15.92 -16.58
C TYR A 434 -9.49 15.76 -15.09
N TRP A 435 -10.61 15.14 -14.78
CA TRP A 435 -10.94 14.68 -13.44
C TRP A 435 -11.74 13.38 -13.50
N VAL A 436 -11.66 12.58 -12.44
CA VAL A 436 -12.45 11.35 -12.26
C VAL A 436 -12.76 11.12 -10.80
N SER A 437 -13.98 10.63 -10.51
CA SER A 437 -14.35 10.14 -9.18
C SER A 437 -14.40 8.61 -9.20
N ILE A 438 -13.59 7.97 -8.37
CA ILE A 438 -13.57 6.52 -8.16
C ILE A 438 -14.30 6.22 -6.85
N ARG A 439 -15.57 5.78 -6.94
CA ARG A 439 -16.39 5.43 -5.78
C ARG A 439 -15.97 4.08 -5.24
N GLN A 440 -15.11 4.11 -4.21
CA GLN A 440 -14.57 2.93 -3.57
C GLN A 440 -15.65 2.22 -2.76
N THR A 441 -15.80 0.91 -2.95
CA THR A 441 -16.59 0.02 -2.10
C THR A 441 -15.85 -0.35 -0.81
N GLY A 442 -16.42 -1.21 0.04
CA GLY A 442 -15.72 -1.74 1.20
C GLY A 442 -14.43 -2.47 0.79
N GLN A 443 -13.33 -2.11 1.44
CA GLN A 443 -12.08 -2.85 1.29
C GLN A 443 -11.97 -3.92 2.36
N HIS A 444 -11.66 -5.16 1.95
CA HIS A 444 -11.41 -6.21 2.93
C HIS A 444 -10.19 -5.84 3.79
N PRO A 445 -10.36 -5.68 5.12
CA PRO A 445 -9.27 -5.33 6.02
C PRO A 445 -8.27 -6.50 6.13
N SER A 446 -6.99 -6.19 6.29
CA SER A 446 -6.03 -7.21 6.71
C SER A 446 -6.39 -7.73 8.12
N ALA A 447 -6.00 -8.96 8.44
CA ALA A 447 -6.24 -9.55 9.77
C ALA A 447 -5.72 -8.69 10.93
N GLU A 448 -4.70 -7.85 10.68
CA GLU A 448 -4.13 -6.93 11.66
C GLU A 448 -4.98 -5.67 11.89
N THR A 449 -5.87 -5.32 10.93
CA THR A 449 -6.68 -4.09 10.97
C THR A 449 -8.14 -4.36 11.28
N ALA A 450 -8.57 -5.60 11.48
CA ALA A 450 -9.91 -5.97 11.91
C ALA A 450 -10.17 -5.52 13.37
N ALA A 451 -10.13 -4.22 13.60
CA ALA A 451 -10.50 -3.65 14.88
C ALA A 451 -11.99 -3.88 15.09
N GLN A 452 -12.34 -4.43 16.25
CA GLN A 452 -13.73 -4.56 16.66
C GLN A 452 -14.21 -3.21 17.18
N GLU A 453 -14.88 -2.45 16.33
CA GLU A 453 -15.38 -1.12 16.59
C GLU A 453 -16.92 -1.07 16.51
N PRO A 454 -17.58 -0.08 17.14
CA PRO A 454 -19.04 0.05 17.11
C PRO A 454 -19.66 0.08 15.72
N ILE A 455 -18.94 0.58 14.70
CA ILE A 455 -19.42 0.68 13.32
C ILE A 455 -19.81 -0.70 12.73
N MET A 456 -19.27 -1.80 13.26
CA MET A 456 -19.66 -3.14 12.82
C MET A 456 -21.16 -3.44 13.07
N PHE A 457 -21.78 -2.78 14.05
CA PHE A 457 -23.19 -2.93 14.38
C PHE A 457 -24.11 -2.03 13.55
N HIS A 458 -23.57 -1.10 12.77
CA HIS A 458 -24.36 -0.23 11.90
C HIS A 458 -24.81 -0.94 10.62
N GLN A 459 -24.31 -2.14 10.38
CA GLN A 459 -24.66 -2.91 9.19
C GLN A 459 -25.79 -3.88 9.47
N PRO A 460 -26.93 -3.80 8.75
CA PRO A 460 -27.94 -4.85 8.78
C PRO A 460 -27.31 -6.20 8.38
N PRO A 461 -27.71 -7.31 9.02
CA PRO A 461 -27.13 -8.63 8.71
C PRO A 461 -27.21 -9.02 7.23
N ASN A 462 -28.38 -8.78 6.61
CA ASN A 462 -28.62 -9.11 5.20
C ASN A 462 -28.16 -8.00 4.23
N ASN A 463 -27.56 -6.92 4.74
CA ASN A 463 -26.96 -5.90 3.89
C ASN A 463 -25.87 -6.52 3.01
N VAL A 464 -25.86 -6.15 1.73
CA VAL A 464 -24.94 -6.70 0.75
C VAL A 464 -23.82 -5.72 0.44
N LEU A 465 -22.64 -6.26 0.16
CA LEU A 465 -21.51 -5.47 -0.31
C LEU A 465 -20.74 -6.28 -1.35
N GLU A 466 -20.43 -5.63 -2.47
CA GLU A 466 -19.48 -6.14 -3.45
C GLU A 466 -18.11 -5.57 -3.12
N TRP A 467 -17.32 -6.35 -2.40
CA TRP A 467 -16.04 -5.93 -1.83
C TRP A 467 -14.96 -5.68 -2.88
N SER A 468 -13.92 -4.99 -2.48
CA SER A 468 -12.67 -4.90 -3.24
C SER A 468 -11.49 -5.37 -2.41
N THR A 469 -10.44 -5.85 -3.11
CA THR A 469 -9.16 -6.10 -2.48
C THR A 469 -8.34 -4.81 -2.43
N GLN A 470 -7.50 -4.67 -1.42
CA GLN A 470 -6.58 -3.53 -1.33
C GLN A 470 -5.61 -3.48 -2.51
N ILE A 471 -5.20 -4.67 -3.00
CA ILE A 471 -4.24 -4.80 -4.11
C ILE A 471 -4.87 -4.29 -5.39
N GLU A 472 -6.06 -4.74 -5.74
CA GLU A 472 -6.76 -4.34 -6.96
C GLU A 472 -7.16 -2.87 -6.95
N SER A 473 -7.60 -2.34 -5.79
CA SER A 473 -7.82 -0.90 -5.63
C SER A 473 -6.53 -0.09 -5.87
N GLY A 474 -5.38 -0.60 -5.41
CA GLY A 474 -4.08 0.02 -5.66
C GLY A 474 -3.65 -0.04 -7.13
N ILE A 475 -3.89 -1.18 -7.80
CA ILE A 475 -3.62 -1.35 -9.23
C ILE A 475 -4.51 -0.40 -10.05
N CYS A 476 -5.80 -0.32 -9.74
CA CYS A 476 -6.74 0.59 -10.36
C CYS A 476 -6.21 2.03 -10.37
N MET A 477 -5.84 2.55 -9.19
CA MET A 477 -5.33 3.92 -9.05
C MET A 477 -3.97 4.14 -9.72
N ALA A 478 -3.13 3.13 -9.83
CA ALA A 478 -1.86 3.25 -10.53
C ALA A 478 -2.05 3.18 -12.05
N ASN A 479 -2.96 2.33 -12.52
CA ASN A 479 -3.23 2.15 -13.95
C ASN A 479 -3.87 3.39 -14.58
N LEU A 480 -4.66 4.17 -13.85
CA LEU A 480 -5.22 5.42 -14.38
C LEU A 480 -4.14 6.48 -14.74
N CYS A 481 -2.90 6.32 -14.23
CA CYS A 481 -1.78 7.19 -14.59
C CYS A 481 -1.06 6.76 -15.88
N GLU A 482 -1.48 5.66 -16.49
CA GLU A 482 -0.85 5.12 -17.70
C GLU A 482 -1.27 5.84 -18.98
N ASP A 483 -0.42 5.78 -20.02
CA ASP A 483 -0.67 6.48 -21.29
C ASP A 483 -1.75 5.84 -22.15
N TRP A 484 -2.12 4.59 -21.87
CA TRP A 484 -3.14 3.85 -22.62
C TRP A 484 -4.57 4.13 -22.16
N VAL A 485 -4.76 4.94 -21.09
CA VAL A 485 -6.10 5.30 -20.62
C VAL A 485 -6.76 6.24 -21.61
N ASP A 486 -7.89 5.80 -22.16
CA ASP A 486 -8.64 6.56 -23.17
C ASP A 486 -9.15 7.90 -22.61
N GLU A 487 -9.22 8.91 -23.47
CA GLU A 487 -9.69 10.25 -23.06
C GLU A 487 -11.15 10.24 -22.58
N SER A 488 -11.98 9.33 -23.09
CA SER A 488 -13.37 9.16 -22.65
C SER A 488 -13.53 8.69 -21.21
N PHE A 489 -12.46 8.20 -20.59
CA PHE A 489 -12.42 7.84 -19.17
C PHE A 489 -12.66 9.04 -18.25
N TRP A 490 -12.16 10.22 -18.63
CA TRP A 490 -12.19 11.40 -17.78
C TRP A 490 -13.54 12.11 -17.74
N ARG A 491 -13.76 12.94 -16.71
CA ARG A 491 -14.99 13.70 -16.43
C ARG A 491 -16.20 12.83 -16.11
N LYS A 492 -15.97 11.74 -15.41
CA LYS A 492 -16.97 10.74 -15.02
C LYS A 492 -16.73 10.25 -13.59
N ALA A 493 -17.74 9.59 -13.04
CA ALA A 493 -17.63 8.77 -11.84
C ALA A 493 -17.71 7.29 -12.20
N TYR A 494 -17.09 6.44 -11.40
CA TYR A 494 -17.11 4.98 -11.57
C TYR A 494 -17.21 4.29 -10.22
N ASN A 495 -17.91 3.15 -10.18
CA ASN A 495 -17.93 2.25 -9.05
C ASN A 495 -16.73 1.29 -9.13
N LEU A 496 -15.96 1.19 -8.02
CA LEU A 496 -14.81 0.30 -7.93
C LEU A 496 -15.15 -0.89 -7.05
N SER A 497 -15.13 -2.09 -7.61
CA SER A 497 -15.22 -3.37 -6.89
C SER A 497 -14.32 -4.43 -7.55
N SER A 498 -14.02 -5.50 -6.81
CA SER A 498 -13.30 -6.67 -7.36
C SER A 498 -14.23 -7.64 -8.13
N GLY A 499 -15.50 -7.27 -8.33
CA GLY A 499 -16.47 -8.03 -9.15
C GLY A 499 -17.35 -8.98 -8.35
N LYS A 500 -18.22 -9.69 -9.09
CA LYS A 500 -19.32 -10.51 -8.53
C LYS A 500 -18.86 -11.59 -7.54
N GLU A 501 -17.68 -12.18 -7.72
CA GLU A 501 -17.14 -13.19 -6.79
C GLU A 501 -16.82 -12.63 -5.40
N PHE A 502 -16.76 -11.30 -5.28
CA PHE A 502 -16.51 -10.61 -4.00
C PHE A 502 -17.79 -10.17 -3.28
N ARG A 503 -18.97 -10.58 -3.74
CA ARG A 503 -20.25 -10.30 -3.10
C ARG A 503 -20.41 -11.10 -1.81
N LYS A 504 -20.75 -10.41 -0.71
CA LYS A 504 -21.09 -11.02 0.57
C LYS A 504 -22.10 -10.18 1.32
N THR A 505 -22.96 -10.87 2.07
CA THR A 505 -23.76 -10.21 3.12
C THR A 505 -22.91 -9.92 4.35
N THR A 506 -23.40 -9.04 5.23
CA THR A 506 -22.72 -8.74 6.50
C THR A 506 -22.49 -10.00 7.34
N TRP A 507 -23.51 -10.87 7.48
CA TRP A 507 -23.37 -12.09 8.27
C TRP A 507 -22.39 -13.09 7.65
N GLU A 508 -22.39 -13.26 6.32
CA GLU A 508 -21.41 -14.11 5.62
C GLU A 508 -19.97 -13.59 5.83
N PHE A 509 -19.80 -12.28 5.74
CA PHE A 509 -18.49 -11.65 5.95
C PHE A 509 -17.98 -11.86 7.38
N MET A 510 -18.85 -11.69 8.39
CA MET A 510 -18.47 -11.93 9.78
C MET A 510 -18.14 -13.40 10.05
N ASN A 511 -18.83 -14.31 9.39
CA ASN A 511 -18.60 -15.75 9.48
C ASN A 511 -17.22 -16.19 8.96
N LEU A 512 -16.57 -15.42 8.09
CA LEU A 512 -15.17 -15.71 7.68
C LEU A 512 -14.20 -15.81 8.87
N ASN A 513 -14.46 -15.05 9.94
CA ASN A 513 -13.65 -15.10 11.15
C ASN A 513 -14.25 -16.01 12.24
N LEU A 514 -15.56 -16.16 12.30
CA LEU A 514 -16.24 -16.95 13.34
C LEU A 514 -16.20 -18.44 13.05
N ASN A 515 -16.45 -18.86 11.80
CA ASN A 515 -16.46 -20.27 11.42
C ASN A 515 -15.12 -21.00 11.71
N PRO A 516 -13.94 -20.39 11.47
CA PRO A 516 -12.68 -21.01 11.86
C PRO A 516 -12.52 -21.24 13.37
N MET A 517 -13.24 -20.49 14.21
CA MET A 517 -13.27 -20.67 15.66
C MET A 517 -14.34 -21.66 16.12
N GLY A 518 -15.18 -22.16 15.21
CA GLY A 518 -16.29 -23.10 15.49
C GLY A 518 -17.61 -22.40 15.87
N TYR A 519 -17.76 -21.12 15.60
CA TYR A 519 -18.97 -20.35 15.88
C TYR A 519 -19.58 -19.80 14.58
N ASN A 520 -20.88 -19.51 14.63
CA ASN A 520 -21.61 -18.80 13.60
C ASN A 520 -22.01 -17.41 14.08
N PHE A 521 -22.41 -16.54 13.16
CA PHE A 521 -22.88 -15.20 13.44
C PHE A 521 -24.00 -15.18 14.49
N GLU A 522 -25.02 -16.05 14.33
CA GLU A 522 -26.16 -16.18 15.23
C GLU A 522 -25.81 -16.68 16.63
N ASP A 523 -24.68 -17.36 16.79
CA ASP A 523 -24.22 -17.81 18.11
C ASP A 523 -23.72 -16.64 18.96
N ILE A 524 -23.23 -15.57 18.32
CA ILE A 524 -22.48 -14.48 18.96
C ILE A 524 -23.29 -13.18 19.05
N TYR A 525 -24.08 -12.87 18.02
CA TYR A 525 -24.84 -11.62 17.91
C TYR A 525 -26.30 -11.80 18.25
N GLU A 526 -26.96 -10.72 18.65
CA GLU A 526 -28.39 -10.66 18.95
C GLU A 526 -29.04 -9.62 18.02
N PRO A 527 -30.31 -9.85 17.53
CA PRO A 527 -30.96 -8.96 16.57
C PRO A 527 -31.00 -7.49 16.97
N GLN A 528 -31.23 -7.19 18.24
CA GLN A 528 -31.28 -5.81 18.76
C GLN A 528 -29.91 -5.12 18.82
N GLN A 529 -28.82 -5.84 18.59
CA GLN A 529 -27.47 -5.27 18.53
C GLN A 529 -27.12 -4.75 17.13
N MET A 530 -27.80 -5.26 16.08
CA MET A 530 -27.50 -4.91 14.69
C MET A 530 -28.54 -3.91 14.18
N ALA A 531 -28.07 -2.90 13.45
CA ALA A 531 -28.96 -1.96 12.77
C ALA A 531 -29.86 -2.67 11.74
N ARG A 532 -31.08 -2.16 11.56
CA ARG A 532 -32.00 -2.59 10.50
C ARG A 532 -31.89 -1.71 9.26
N PHE A 533 -31.45 -0.46 9.43
CA PHE A 533 -31.36 0.55 8.40
C PHE A 533 -30.05 1.33 8.54
N ASN A 534 -29.88 2.31 7.69
CA ASN A 534 -28.89 3.39 7.85
C ASN A 534 -27.43 3.01 7.64
N PHE A 535 -27.17 1.99 6.86
CA PHE A 535 -25.84 1.76 6.36
C PHE A 535 -25.85 1.82 4.83
N HIS A 536 -24.69 1.74 4.24
CA HIS A 536 -24.52 1.66 2.80
C HIS A 536 -24.05 0.26 2.40
N GLY A 537 -24.23 -0.08 1.17
CA GLY A 537 -23.78 -1.33 0.59
C GLY A 537 -24.73 -1.77 -0.51
N GLN A 538 -24.15 -2.27 -1.58
CA GLN A 538 -24.90 -2.69 -2.76
C GLN A 538 -24.06 -3.65 -3.59
N TYR A 539 -24.73 -4.39 -4.46
CA TYR A 539 -24.12 -4.99 -5.64
C TYR A 539 -24.11 -3.95 -6.77
N TYR A 540 -23.17 -4.05 -7.68
CA TYR A 540 -23.08 -3.10 -8.78
C TYR A 540 -23.55 -3.73 -10.09
N THR A 541 -24.22 -2.91 -10.91
CA THR A 541 -24.58 -3.27 -12.28
C THR A 541 -23.52 -2.77 -13.27
N ASP A 542 -22.73 -1.75 -12.88
CA ASP A 542 -21.83 -1.01 -13.76
C ASP A 542 -20.34 -1.05 -13.34
N ALA A 543 -19.96 -1.84 -12.34
CA ALA A 543 -18.56 -1.88 -11.88
C ALA A 543 -17.59 -2.45 -12.93
N ASP A 544 -18.08 -3.18 -13.93
CA ASP A 544 -17.27 -3.72 -15.02
C ASP A 544 -16.82 -2.63 -15.99
N VAL A 545 -17.51 -1.48 -16.05
CA VAL A 545 -17.11 -0.33 -16.87
C VAL A 545 -15.73 0.17 -16.46
N LEU A 546 -15.46 0.28 -15.16
CA LEU A 546 -14.14 0.68 -14.66
C LEU A 546 -13.06 -0.35 -15.00
N GLU A 547 -13.38 -1.64 -14.88
CA GLU A 547 -12.48 -2.73 -15.25
C GLU A 547 -12.11 -2.69 -16.73
N ASN A 548 -13.08 -2.42 -17.61
CA ASN A 548 -12.83 -2.31 -19.03
C ASN A 548 -11.87 -1.17 -19.40
N TYR A 549 -11.83 -0.10 -18.61
CA TYR A 549 -10.87 0.99 -18.79
C TYR A 549 -9.50 0.70 -18.17
N LEU A 550 -9.45 0.09 -17.00
CA LEU A 550 -8.24 0.08 -16.17
C LEU A 550 -7.61 -1.30 -15.92
N HIS A 551 -8.28 -2.40 -16.29
CA HIS A 551 -7.76 -3.77 -16.22
C HIS A 551 -7.06 -4.09 -14.88
N PHE A 552 -7.74 -3.86 -13.77
CA PHE A 552 -7.16 -3.97 -12.43
C PHE A 552 -7.51 -5.26 -11.70
N ARG A 553 -8.56 -5.98 -12.13
CA ARG A 553 -8.99 -7.23 -11.50
C ARG A 553 -8.05 -8.36 -11.90
N CYS A 554 -7.36 -8.91 -10.91
CA CYS A 554 -6.35 -9.94 -11.13
C CYS A 554 -6.41 -11.08 -10.10
N ILE A 555 -7.39 -11.05 -9.21
CA ILE A 555 -7.53 -11.99 -8.09
C ILE A 555 -8.86 -12.72 -8.23
N SER A 556 -8.83 -14.08 -8.25
CA SER A 556 -10.06 -14.87 -8.14
C SER A 556 -10.68 -14.70 -6.74
N GLY A 557 -11.95 -14.29 -6.71
CA GLY A 557 -12.67 -14.13 -5.44
C GLY A 557 -12.79 -15.43 -4.68
N LYS A 558 -13.02 -16.54 -5.37
CA LYS A 558 -13.08 -17.88 -4.76
C LYS A 558 -11.76 -18.22 -4.05
N GLU A 559 -10.63 -18.13 -4.75
CA GLU A 559 -9.32 -18.42 -4.16
C GLU A 559 -8.97 -17.44 -3.01
N TYR A 560 -9.37 -16.18 -3.15
CA TYR A 560 -9.16 -15.18 -2.13
C TYR A 560 -9.87 -15.51 -0.81
N TRP A 561 -11.18 -15.80 -0.86
CA TRP A 561 -11.97 -16.13 0.32
C TRP A 561 -11.54 -17.44 0.96
N GLU A 562 -11.25 -18.47 0.16
CA GLU A 562 -10.67 -19.72 0.63
C GLU A 562 -9.33 -19.50 1.36
N LYS A 563 -8.49 -18.62 0.84
CA LYS A 563 -7.21 -18.25 1.47
C LYS A 563 -7.41 -17.52 2.80
N VAL A 564 -8.37 -16.59 2.86
CA VAL A 564 -8.72 -15.87 4.10
C VAL A 564 -9.15 -16.86 5.17
N GLU A 565 -10.09 -17.72 4.86
CA GLU A 565 -10.61 -18.74 5.79
C GLU A 565 -9.52 -19.74 6.22
N ASN A 566 -8.76 -20.26 5.27
CA ASN A 566 -7.66 -21.20 5.56
C ASN A 566 -6.55 -20.58 6.42
N THR A 567 -6.28 -19.29 6.26
CA THR A 567 -5.31 -18.57 7.09
C THR A 567 -5.81 -18.49 8.53
N ALA A 568 -7.08 -18.14 8.74
CA ALA A 568 -7.69 -18.15 10.06
C ALA A 568 -7.72 -19.56 10.68
N ARG A 569 -8.12 -20.58 9.92
CA ARG A 569 -8.10 -21.98 10.36
C ARG A 569 -6.71 -22.48 10.78
N ARG A 570 -5.66 -22.10 10.04
CA ARG A 570 -4.26 -22.46 10.38
C ARG A 570 -3.82 -21.79 11.67
N LEU A 571 -4.14 -20.51 11.84
CA LEU A 571 -3.82 -19.75 13.04
C LEU A 571 -4.48 -20.40 14.28
N PHE A 572 -5.76 -20.74 14.19
CA PHE A 572 -6.53 -21.29 15.31
C PHE A 572 -6.24 -22.79 15.56
N LYS A 573 -5.62 -23.52 14.61
CA LYS A 573 -5.10 -24.86 14.86
C LYS A 573 -3.82 -24.90 15.69
N ASN A 574 -3.13 -23.77 15.88
CA ASN A 574 -1.99 -23.68 16.77
C ASN A 574 -2.46 -23.85 18.22
N PRO A 575 -1.98 -24.85 19.00
CA PRO A 575 -2.46 -25.12 20.35
C PRO A 575 -2.33 -23.93 21.31
N MET A 576 -1.28 -23.11 21.17
CA MET A 576 -1.09 -21.92 22.01
C MET A 576 -2.12 -20.85 21.67
N VAL A 577 -2.41 -20.64 20.39
CA VAL A 577 -3.44 -19.69 19.93
C VAL A 577 -4.82 -20.20 20.31
N ALA A 578 -5.11 -21.49 20.09
CA ALA A 578 -6.37 -22.11 20.46
C ALA A 578 -6.70 -21.99 21.94
N ALA A 579 -5.68 -22.13 22.81
CA ALA A 579 -5.84 -21.94 24.26
C ALA A 579 -6.13 -20.50 24.67
N MET A 580 -5.84 -19.51 23.78
CA MET A 580 -6.08 -18.09 24.01
C MET A 580 -7.39 -17.61 23.37
N LEU A 581 -8.07 -18.45 22.55
CA LEU A 581 -9.32 -18.07 21.91
C LEU A 581 -10.40 -17.88 23.00
N PRO A 582 -11.20 -16.80 22.88
CA PRO A 582 -12.30 -16.60 23.78
C PRO A 582 -13.40 -17.64 23.52
N ASN A 583 -14.04 -18.11 24.58
CA ASN A 583 -15.23 -18.92 24.46
C ASN A 583 -16.44 -18.05 24.05
N ILE A 584 -17.57 -18.71 23.77
CA ILE A 584 -18.78 -18.03 23.26
C ILE A 584 -19.28 -16.93 24.22
N GLU A 585 -19.27 -17.16 25.53
CA GLU A 585 -19.71 -16.17 26.51
C GLU A 585 -18.78 -14.97 26.58
N GLN A 586 -17.48 -15.20 26.50
CA GLN A 586 -16.48 -14.12 26.43
C GLN A 586 -16.63 -13.29 25.15
N LEU A 587 -16.95 -13.92 24.01
CA LEU A 587 -17.23 -13.20 22.77
C LEU A 587 -18.50 -12.36 22.87
N LYS A 588 -19.57 -12.91 23.43
CA LYS A 588 -20.82 -12.17 23.68
C LYS A 588 -20.59 -10.97 24.60
N GLU A 589 -19.91 -11.16 25.71
CA GLU A 589 -19.58 -10.05 26.62
C GLU A 589 -18.70 -8.99 25.96
N LYS A 590 -17.72 -9.41 25.17
CA LYS A 590 -16.89 -8.49 24.40
C LYS A 590 -17.72 -7.68 23.40
N ASN A 591 -18.65 -8.31 22.69
CA ASN A 591 -19.54 -7.64 21.73
C ASN A 591 -20.48 -6.65 22.44
N LYS A 592 -21.03 -7.02 23.59
CA LYS A 592 -21.82 -6.09 24.42
C LYS A 592 -20.99 -4.87 24.84
N ALA A 593 -19.74 -5.09 25.26
CA ALA A 593 -18.85 -4.00 25.62
C ALA A 593 -18.52 -3.08 24.43
N ILE A 594 -18.38 -3.64 23.21
CA ILE A 594 -18.17 -2.84 21.99
C ILE A 594 -19.44 -2.06 21.64
N ALA A 595 -20.61 -2.68 21.71
CA ALA A 595 -21.91 -2.04 21.44
C ALA A 595 -22.21 -0.89 22.44
N SER A 596 -21.59 -0.91 23.62
CA SER A 596 -21.69 0.16 24.64
C SER A 596 -20.63 1.26 24.47
N LYS A 597 -19.69 1.13 23.54
CA LYS A 597 -18.78 2.24 23.21
C LYS A 597 -19.54 3.34 22.49
N GLU A 598 -19.01 4.57 22.56
CA GLU A 598 -19.51 5.74 21.82
C GLU A 598 -19.82 5.36 20.35
N MET A 599 -20.98 5.76 19.87
CA MET A 599 -21.55 5.43 18.56
C MET A 599 -22.12 4.00 18.41
N GLY A 600 -21.99 3.15 19.40
CA GLY A 600 -22.63 1.83 19.37
C GLY A 600 -24.14 1.89 19.63
N PRO A 601 -24.91 0.91 19.18
CA PRO A 601 -26.37 0.93 19.30
C PRO A 601 -26.87 0.82 20.75
N ARG A 602 -26.09 0.24 21.64
CA ARG A 602 -26.38 0.21 23.07
C ARG A 602 -26.03 1.54 23.73
N TRP A 603 -24.89 2.12 23.40
CA TRP A 603 -24.51 3.45 23.84
C TRP A 603 -25.56 4.51 23.43
N ALA A 604 -26.05 4.42 22.19
CA ALA A 604 -27.08 5.34 21.70
C ALA A 604 -28.36 5.28 22.56
N GLU A 605 -28.80 4.09 22.98
CA GLU A 605 -29.93 3.91 23.88
C GLU A 605 -29.62 4.44 25.31
N GLU A 606 -28.49 4.02 25.90
CA GLU A 606 -28.05 4.41 27.26
C GLU A 606 -27.85 5.93 27.39
N ASN A 607 -27.53 6.64 26.29
CA ASN A 607 -27.31 8.08 26.26
C ASN A 607 -28.45 8.87 25.62
N ASN A 608 -29.62 8.25 25.42
CA ASN A 608 -30.81 8.88 24.84
C ASN A 608 -30.56 9.57 23.50
N LYS A 609 -29.74 8.96 22.64
CA LYS A 609 -29.45 9.42 21.28
C LYS A 609 -30.57 9.00 20.35
N THR A 610 -31.71 9.67 20.47
CA THR A 610 -32.95 9.32 19.74
C THR A 610 -32.78 9.35 18.23
N GLU A 611 -32.01 10.29 17.73
CA GLU A 611 -31.67 10.43 16.30
C GLU A 611 -30.93 9.22 15.74
N TRP A 612 -30.01 8.65 16.50
CA TRP A 612 -29.26 7.44 16.11
C TRP A 612 -30.17 6.20 16.18
N ILE A 613 -30.99 6.08 17.23
CA ILE A 613 -31.95 4.98 17.36
C ILE A 613 -32.97 5.03 16.21
N GLN A 614 -33.44 6.21 15.84
CA GLN A 614 -34.35 6.39 14.71
C GLN A 614 -33.67 5.95 13.40
N ALA A 615 -32.43 6.38 13.17
CA ALA A 615 -31.69 6.03 11.97
C ALA A 615 -31.43 4.52 11.87
N PHE A 616 -31.07 3.85 12.98
CA PHE A 616 -30.74 2.43 12.97
C PHE A 616 -31.96 1.50 12.98
N TYR A 617 -33.05 1.87 13.67
CA TYR A 617 -34.18 0.97 13.95
C TYR A 617 -35.55 1.54 13.58
N GLY A 618 -35.64 2.82 13.24
CA GLY A 618 -36.90 3.54 13.04
C GLY A 618 -37.48 4.07 14.35
N SER A 619 -37.39 3.33 15.45
CA SER A 619 -37.74 3.80 16.80
C SER A 619 -37.16 2.88 17.88
N LEU A 620 -37.19 3.34 19.14
CA LEU A 620 -36.79 2.53 20.28
C LEU A 620 -37.73 1.34 20.49
N GLU A 621 -39.02 1.51 20.24
CA GLU A 621 -40.02 0.41 20.30
C GLU A 621 -39.68 -0.68 19.28
N GLU A 622 -39.35 -0.35 18.04
CA GLU A 622 -38.93 -1.30 17.00
C GLU A 622 -37.67 -2.04 17.40
N LYS A 623 -36.69 -1.35 18.01
CA LYS A 623 -35.47 -1.99 18.54
C LYS A 623 -35.81 -3.01 19.64
N HIS A 624 -36.71 -2.65 20.57
CA HIS A 624 -37.10 -3.53 21.67
C HIS A 624 -37.91 -4.75 21.21
N LYS A 625 -38.66 -4.67 20.10
CA LYS A 625 -39.34 -5.83 19.49
C LYS A 625 -38.37 -6.91 19.02
N LEU A 626 -37.10 -6.57 18.80
CA LEU A 626 -36.08 -7.54 18.40
C LEU A 626 -35.50 -8.35 19.56
N ILE A 627 -35.74 -7.94 20.80
CA ILE A 627 -35.22 -8.64 21.99
C ILE A 627 -35.84 -10.03 22.09
N GLY A 628 -34.99 -11.07 22.13
CA GLY A 628 -35.39 -12.44 22.23
C GLY A 628 -35.90 -13.05 20.92
N THR A 629 -35.87 -12.32 19.81
CA THR A 629 -36.15 -12.87 18.49
C THR A 629 -34.89 -13.55 17.90
N LYS A 630 -35.04 -14.23 16.78
CA LYS A 630 -33.94 -14.80 15.99
C LYS A 630 -33.70 -13.95 14.75
N PHE A 631 -32.51 -14.02 14.21
CA PHE A 631 -32.24 -13.45 12.90
C PHE A 631 -32.98 -14.19 11.80
N GLU A 632 -33.49 -13.46 10.83
CA GLU A 632 -33.99 -13.99 9.56
C GLU A 632 -32.89 -13.77 8.51
N LEU A 633 -31.85 -14.63 8.56
CA LEU A 633 -30.71 -14.51 7.65
C LEU A 633 -31.05 -15.07 6.28
N HIS A 634 -30.86 -14.26 5.26
CA HIS A 634 -30.93 -14.69 3.87
C HIS A 634 -29.90 -13.93 3.04
N ARG A 635 -29.62 -14.44 1.86
CA ARG A 635 -28.81 -13.77 0.87
C ARG A 635 -29.74 -13.17 -0.18
N PRO A 636 -29.75 -11.84 -0.36
CA PRO A 636 -30.51 -11.20 -1.43
C PRO A 636 -30.15 -11.76 -2.79
N SER A 637 -31.09 -11.70 -3.74
CA SER A 637 -30.90 -12.22 -5.10
C SER A 637 -29.64 -11.62 -5.73
N GLU A 638 -28.88 -12.45 -6.44
CA GLU A 638 -27.77 -12.00 -7.28
C GLU A 638 -28.21 -11.75 -8.73
N GLU A 639 -29.44 -12.11 -9.05
CA GLU A 639 -30.06 -11.70 -10.29
C GLU A 639 -30.52 -10.26 -10.12
N GLU A 640 -30.08 -9.38 -11.01
CA GLU A 640 -30.64 -8.06 -11.13
C GLU A 640 -32.13 -8.19 -11.35
N THR A 641 -32.90 -8.11 -10.28
CA THR A 641 -34.30 -7.76 -10.42
C THR A 641 -34.32 -6.27 -10.77
N PHE A 642 -34.07 -5.94 -12.02
CA PHE A 642 -34.62 -4.70 -12.52
C PHE A 642 -36.09 -4.73 -12.14
N LEU A 643 -36.54 -3.72 -11.42
CA LEU A 643 -37.93 -3.39 -11.44
C LEU A 643 -38.27 -3.41 -12.92
N ASP A 644 -39.09 -4.36 -13.35
CA ASP A 644 -39.43 -4.51 -14.76
C ASP A 644 -39.96 -3.16 -15.25
N HIS A 645 -39.10 -2.44 -15.97
CA HIS A 645 -39.44 -1.11 -16.51
C HIS A 645 -40.51 -1.22 -17.57
N GLY A 646 -40.93 -2.44 -17.84
CA GLY A 646 -41.96 -2.74 -18.80
C GLY A 646 -41.50 -2.66 -20.26
N TYR A 647 -40.22 -2.36 -20.48
CA TYR A 647 -39.66 -2.37 -21.84
C TYR A 647 -38.30 -3.13 -21.85
N ASP A 648 -37.95 -3.62 -23.02
CA ASP A 648 -36.71 -4.38 -23.24
C ASP A 648 -35.51 -3.42 -23.39
N GLU A 649 -34.69 -3.31 -22.34
CA GLU A 649 -33.48 -2.46 -22.34
C GLU A 649 -32.40 -2.91 -23.35
N SER A 650 -32.51 -4.12 -23.91
CA SER A 650 -31.62 -4.58 -24.98
C SER A 650 -31.96 -3.95 -26.33
N LYS A 651 -33.10 -3.30 -26.44
CA LYS A 651 -33.47 -2.56 -27.66
C LYS A 651 -32.72 -1.24 -27.71
N ASP A 652 -32.06 -1.01 -28.82
CA ASP A 652 -31.53 0.32 -29.17
C ASP A 652 -32.69 1.32 -29.22
N LEU A 653 -32.44 2.58 -28.89
CA LEU A 653 -33.44 3.65 -28.89
C LEU A 653 -34.21 3.73 -30.23
N GLU A 654 -33.54 3.43 -31.33
CA GLU A 654 -34.12 3.40 -32.69
C GLU A 654 -35.14 2.25 -32.89
N ASN A 655 -35.14 1.25 -32.00
CA ASN A 655 -36.00 0.09 -32.08
C ASN A 655 -37.10 0.06 -30.99
N LEU A 656 -37.23 1.12 -30.18
CA LEU A 656 -38.31 1.25 -29.21
C LEU A 656 -39.67 1.43 -29.93
N THR A 657 -40.67 0.73 -29.45
CA THR A 657 -42.04 0.85 -29.94
C THR A 657 -42.90 1.75 -29.05
N ALA A 658 -44.00 2.25 -29.56
CA ALA A 658 -45.00 2.97 -28.77
C ALA A 658 -45.49 2.15 -27.56
N GLU A 659 -45.55 0.82 -27.71
CA GLU A 659 -45.91 -0.09 -26.62
C GLU A 659 -44.82 -0.12 -25.53
N ASP A 660 -43.56 -0.10 -25.87
CA ASP A 660 -42.44 -0.02 -24.92
C ASP A 660 -42.47 1.30 -24.15
N LEU A 661 -42.78 2.40 -24.82
CA LEU A 661 -42.90 3.72 -24.22
C LEU A 661 -44.13 3.82 -23.32
N GLN A 662 -45.26 3.23 -23.72
CA GLN A 662 -46.46 3.16 -22.89
C GLN A 662 -46.19 2.39 -21.60
N LYS A 663 -45.55 1.20 -21.69
CA LYS A 663 -45.19 0.38 -20.52
C LYS A 663 -44.25 1.11 -19.58
N ALA A 664 -43.25 1.82 -20.13
CA ALA A 664 -42.31 2.62 -19.34
C ALA A 664 -43.02 3.80 -18.64
N ALA A 665 -43.97 4.45 -19.29
CA ALA A 665 -44.77 5.51 -18.71
C ALA A 665 -45.68 5.00 -17.58
N GLU A 666 -46.40 3.89 -17.82
CA GLU A 666 -47.27 3.26 -16.83
C GLU A 666 -46.49 2.79 -15.57
N PHE A 667 -45.32 2.23 -15.78
CA PHE A 667 -44.43 1.85 -14.67
C PHE A 667 -44.07 3.04 -13.77
N ARG A 668 -43.94 4.24 -14.35
CA ARG A 668 -43.66 5.48 -13.62
C ARG A 668 -44.90 6.22 -13.14
N GLY A 669 -46.08 5.60 -13.29
CA GLY A 669 -47.35 6.20 -12.90
C GLY A 669 -47.85 7.29 -13.85
N GLY A 670 -47.33 7.31 -15.08
CA GLY A 670 -47.71 8.23 -16.15
C GLY A 670 -48.48 7.55 -17.27
N GLU A 671 -48.81 8.34 -18.32
CA GLU A 671 -49.44 7.84 -19.53
C GLU A 671 -48.59 8.36 -20.73
N TYR A 672 -48.35 7.48 -21.69
CA TYR A 672 -47.67 7.91 -22.92
C TYR A 672 -48.72 8.51 -23.86
N LEU A 673 -48.59 9.81 -24.13
CA LEU A 673 -49.55 10.56 -24.92
C LEU A 673 -49.32 10.49 -26.44
N GLY A 674 -48.34 9.68 -26.88
CA GLY A 674 -47.90 9.64 -28.27
C GLY A 674 -46.82 10.68 -28.55
N GLY A 675 -46.12 10.54 -29.65
CA GLY A 675 -45.00 11.36 -30.10
C GLY A 675 -43.97 10.51 -30.80
N GLU A 676 -43.05 11.14 -31.50
CA GLU A 676 -41.90 10.45 -32.09
C GLU A 676 -40.73 10.44 -31.10
N ILE A 677 -39.81 9.49 -31.23
CA ILE A 677 -38.66 9.34 -30.31
C ILE A 677 -37.81 10.60 -30.24
N GLU A 678 -37.77 11.37 -31.32
CA GLU A 678 -37.08 12.69 -31.38
C GLU A 678 -37.67 13.74 -30.41
N ASP A 679 -38.94 13.59 -30.01
CA ASP A 679 -39.61 14.50 -29.08
C ASP A 679 -39.21 14.25 -27.61
N ILE A 680 -38.56 13.10 -27.31
CA ILE A 680 -38.15 12.74 -25.93
C ILE A 680 -36.90 13.52 -25.49
N TYR A 681 -36.18 14.12 -26.41
CA TYR A 681 -34.95 14.90 -26.14
C TYR A 681 -35.19 16.43 -26.09
N THR A 682 -36.39 16.88 -26.29
CA THR A 682 -36.79 18.27 -26.12
C THR A 682 -37.64 18.45 -24.84
#